data_46768ccda8d8ba264617e37dd7cbf532
#
_entry.id   46768ccda8d8ba264617e37dd7cbf532
#
_cell.length_a   1.000
_cell.length_b   1.000
_cell.length_c   1.000
_cell.angle_alpha   90.00
_cell.angle_beta   90.00
_cell.angle_gamma   90.00
#
_symmetry.space_group_name_H-M   'P 1'
#
loop_
_entity.id
_entity.type
_entity.pdbx_description
1 polymer ?
#
loop_
_entity_poly.entity_id
_entity_poly.type
_entity_poly.pdbx_seq_one_letter_code
_entity_poly.pdbx_strand_id
1 'polypeptide(L)'
;MDKFKTVPNYYIVEKLGEGPQSVVYKGFHKKHPKRLLVIKILKAVSISEHQKRHFLQRIEHLKVLNDIRLITPLTFEVRGDVQFFTQNYFQGITLGKWAEKQKRINLNDFFTIACKIAEALNKAHEGGIIHGGIKPHNILIQPETLDIRLIDFISPIDVRDISHFIYDRDFVENSLAYTSPEQTGRINHRIDFPSDIYSFGITCYKLLTGQLPFFSTDPLELIHSHLAEEAPPVHEFNPVIPSIVGKIIAKQMLKQPEKRYQCVTGLLADLMRCRDEYAAKGTIIEFPLGIYDRTHRVTFISKMVGRDVEADIILKEYNKAALGSFNSLFISGLPGIGKTRLIQELQKPIVEHRGYFTSGKFDVYQKNIPYSSIIQALRNLVRTFLTENNERVALWKQKIIKAIGNNGKVVIDVIPELEILIGPQSEVKPLPPVESKNRFHDVFGHFLTCLAGEEHPLVLFIDDLQWCDIASFDFLANIFDNYKEHQYLLLIGAYRHNEVDSSHPLTKLLQNIKEYAYPLKEIRLEPLKPEHCHDMVSYILGTPLSQVEVLAGFMAELTEGNPLFVSEMLSYLYNENLLILADNMQWQWDMDRIRESDMPATVVSLFSTKIKKLPNDTFDLLEYCACTGNRFMPDEVALTKKITLLKTFEKLKPALSQGLLLESKDQLQFVHDRVQEAVLGAIERERRQRIH
;
A
#
# COMPACT_ATOMS: atom_id res chain seq x y z
N MET A 1 9.08 -35.37 -21.94
CA MET A 1 8.21 -34.74 -22.97
C MET A 1 7.50 -33.59 -22.32
N ASP A 2 7.76 -32.35 -22.77
CA ASP A 2 7.18 -31.14 -22.21
C ASP A 2 5.65 -31.19 -22.22
N LYS A 3 5.02 -31.26 -21.03
CA LYS A 3 3.56 -31.21 -20.83
C LYS A 3 2.90 -29.95 -21.47
N PHE A 4 3.68 -28.98 -21.91
CA PHE A 4 3.23 -27.67 -22.38
C PHE A 4 3.17 -27.52 -23.92
N LYS A 5 3.41 -28.58 -24.69
CA LYS A 5 3.43 -28.49 -26.17
C LYS A 5 2.06 -28.36 -26.84
N THR A 6 0.95 -28.53 -26.14
CA THR A 6 -0.41 -28.43 -26.72
C THR A 6 -1.29 -27.51 -25.91
N VAL A 7 -1.48 -26.29 -26.38
CA VAL A 7 -2.53 -25.39 -25.89
C VAL A 7 -3.73 -25.55 -26.81
N PRO A 8 -4.90 -26.00 -26.32
CA PRO A 8 -6.09 -26.16 -27.14
C PRO A 8 -6.42 -24.89 -27.92
N ASN A 9 -6.81 -25.05 -29.19
CA ASN A 9 -7.17 -23.98 -30.13
C ASN A 9 -6.00 -23.07 -30.58
N TYR A 10 -4.76 -23.31 -30.13
CA TYR A 10 -3.59 -22.53 -30.55
C TYR A 10 -2.53 -23.43 -31.17
N TYR A 11 -1.75 -22.86 -32.08
CA TYR A 11 -0.51 -23.43 -32.59
C TYR A 11 0.66 -22.67 -32.00
N ILE A 12 1.60 -23.38 -31.38
CA ILE A 12 2.86 -22.85 -30.88
C ILE A 12 3.89 -22.88 -32.01
N VAL A 13 4.52 -21.74 -32.28
CA VAL A 13 5.54 -21.58 -33.30
C VAL A 13 6.94 -21.73 -32.70
N GLU A 14 7.20 -20.93 -31.63
CA GLU A 14 8.50 -20.92 -30.95
C GLU A 14 8.37 -20.53 -29.48
N LYS A 15 9.36 -20.91 -28.66
CA LYS A 15 9.49 -20.48 -27.28
C LYS A 15 10.25 -19.16 -27.24
N LEU A 16 9.62 -18.11 -26.72
CA LEU A 16 10.21 -16.77 -26.59
C LEU A 16 11.02 -16.60 -25.31
N GLY A 17 10.59 -17.26 -24.23
CA GLY A 17 11.26 -17.19 -22.95
C GLY A 17 10.63 -18.05 -21.87
N GLU A 18 11.31 -18.16 -20.75
CA GLU A 18 10.85 -18.84 -19.56
C GLU A 18 11.33 -18.06 -18.34
N GLY A 19 10.44 -17.87 -17.38
CA GLY A 19 10.72 -17.28 -16.09
C GLY A 19 10.22 -18.17 -14.96
N PRO A 20 10.41 -17.75 -13.70
CA PRO A 20 9.98 -18.50 -12.53
C PRO A 20 8.49 -18.86 -12.55
N GLN A 21 7.66 -17.94 -13.00
CA GLN A 21 6.20 -18.03 -12.93
C GLN A 21 5.53 -18.49 -14.22
N SER A 22 6.20 -18.43 -15.37
CA SER A 22 5.57 -18.67 -16.66
C SER A 22 6.54 -19.07 -17.75
N VAL A 23 5.97 -19.71 -18.79
CA VAL A 23 6.66 -19.97 -20.06
C VAL A 23 5.94 -19.21 -21.16
N VAL A 24 6.70 -18.50 -21.99
CA VAL A 24 6.17 -17.60 -23.03
C VAL A 24 6.45 -18.18 -24.40
N TYR A 25 5.41 -18.29 -25.19
CA TYR A 25 5.48 -18.81 -26.57
C TYR A 25 4.93 -17.81 -27.56
N LYS A 26 5.44 -17.84 -28.78
CA LYS A 26 4.84 -17.24 -29.96
C LYS A 26 3.95 -18.27 -30.64
N GLY A 27 2.77 -17.86 -31.07
CA GLY A 27 1.81 -18.74 -31.69
C GLY A 27 0.70 -17.98 -32.39
N PHE A 28 -0.34 -18.68 -32.79
CA PHE A 28 -1.56 -18.12 -33.37
C PHE A 28 -2.76 -18.98 -33.06
N HIS A 29 -3.94 -18.36 -33.05
CA HIS A 29 -5.19 -19.08 -32.87
C HIS A 29 -5.57 -19.84 -34.17
N LYS A 30 -6.01 -21.09 -34.08
CA LYS A 30 -6.36 -21.94 -35.22
C LYS A 30 -7.35 -21.30 -36.21
N LYS A 31 -8.32 -20.51 -35.71
CA LYS A 31 -9.27 -19.77 -36.51
C LYS A 31 -8.70 -18.48 -37.14
N HIS A 32 -7.58 -18.00 -36.68
CA HIS A 32 -6.94 -16.74 -37.12
C HIS A 32 -5.45 -16.92 -37.37
N PRO A 33 -5.01 -17.72 -38.34
CA PRO A 33 -3.63 -18.11 -38.53
C PRO A 33 -2.71 -16.96 -38.95
N LYS A 34 -3.27 -15.87 -39.47
CA LYS A 34 -2.49 -14.68 -39.86
C LYS A 34 -2.16 -13.73 -38.69
N ARG A 35 -2.81 -13.89 -37.54
CA ARG A 35 -2.59 -13.04 -36.37
C ARG A 35 -1.65 -13.73 -35.40
N LEU A 36 -0.41 -13.21 -35.31
CA LEU A 36 0.56 -13.67 -34.34
C LEU A 36 0.20 -13.19 -32.95
N LEU A 37 0.31 -14.07 -31.98
CA LEU A 37 0.03 -13.85 -30.57
C LEU A 37 1.19 -14.33 -29.71
N VAL A 38 1.29 -13.76 -28.54
CA VAL A 38 2.07 -14.31 -27.43
C VAL A 38 1.11 -15.13 -26.56
N ILE A 39 1.52 -16.37 -26.24
CA ILE A 39 0.80 -17.27 -25.35
C ILE A 39 1.66 -17.45 -24.11
N LYS A 40 1.22 -16.91 -22.98
CA LYS A 40 1.94 -17.01 -21.70
C LYS A 40 1.25 -18.05 -20.82
N ILE A 41 1.93 -19.18 -20.63
CA ILE A 41 1.46 -20.31 -19.82
C ILE A 41 2.00 -20.15 -18.42
N LEU A 42 1.12 -20.14 -17.42
CA LEU A 42 1.50 -20.04 -16.02
C LEU A 42 1.98 -21.41 -15.52
N LYS A 43 3.11 -21.42 -14.83
CA LYS A 43 3.61 -22.61 -14.14
C LYS A 43 2.70 -22.88 -12.94
N ALA A 44 2.42 -24.15 -12.67
CA ALA A 44 1.44 -24.60 -11.70
C ALA A 44 1.69 -24.06 -10.29
N VAL A 45 1.20 -22.88 -10.03
CA VAL A 45 0.80 -22.41 -8.72
C VAL A 45 -0.71 -22.51 -8.73
N SER A 46 -1.32 -23.17 -7.78
CA SER A 46 -2.78 -23.21 -7.66
C SER A 46 -3.26 -21.80 -7.36
N ILE A 47 -3.52 -21.04 -8.44
CA ILE A 47 -4.15 -19.72 -8.31
C ILE A 47 -5.53 -19.98 -7.74
N SER A 48 -5.82 -19.42 -6.57
CA SER A 48 -7.14 -19.52 -5.96
C SER A 48 -8.21 -18.98 -6.92
N GLU A 49 -9.44 -19.46 -6.83
CA GLU A 49 -10.54 -18.92 -7.64
C GLU A 49 -10.70 -17.40 -7.45
N HIS A 50 -10.35 -16.90 -6.27
CA HIS A 50 -10.30 -15.47 -5.97
C HIS A 50 -9.24 -14.74 -6.80
N GLN A 51 -8.00 -15.20 -6.76
CA GLN A 51 -6.89 -14.61 -7.54
C GLN A 51 -7.19 -14.64 -9.05
N LYS A 52 -7.79 -15.73 -9.55
CA LYS A 52 -8.21 -15.85 -10.93
C LYS A 52 -9.26 -14.81 -11.32
N ARG A 53 -10.23 -14.55 -10.45
CA ARG A 53 -11.27 -13.55 -10.69
C ARG A 53 -10.72 -12.13 -10.67
N HIS A 54 -9.86 -11.83 -9.72
CA HIS A 54 -9.16 -10.55 -9.65
C HIS A 54 -8.32 -10.29 -10.92
N PHE A 55 -7.65 -11.33 -11.39
CA PHE A 55 -6.90 -11.30 -12.65
C PHE A 55 -7.80 -10.98 -13.85
N LEU A 56 -8.97 -11.63 -13.97
CA LEU A 56 -9.93 -11.36 -15.05
C LEU A 56 -10.47 -9.94 -15.03
N GLN A 57 -10.76 -9.40 -13.84
CA GLN A 57 -11.22 -8.02 -13.69
C GLN A 57 -10.16 -7.00 -14.14
N ARG A 58 -8.91 -7.24 -13.74
CA ARG A 58 -7.81 -6.38 -14.16
C ARG A 58 -7.58 -6.42 -15.67
N ILE A 59 -7.79 -7.58 -16.31
CA ILE A 59 -7.81 -7.69 -17.79
C ILE A 59 -8.89 -6.81 -18.41
N GLU A 60 -10.11 -6.83 -17.89
CA GLU A 60 -11.21 -6.01 -18.42
C GLU A 60 -10.92 -4.50 -18.25
N HIS A 61 -10.37 -4.08 -17.13
CA HIS A 61 -9.91 -2.70 -16.93
C HIS A 61 -8.82 -2.30 -17.94
N LEU A 62 -7.86 -3.19 -18.19
CA LEU A 62 -6.78 -2.96 -19.14
C LEU A 62 -7.27 -2.87 -20.59
N LYS A 63 -8.34 -3.55 -20.95
CA LYS A 63 -8.92 -3.49 -22.31
C LYS A 63 -9.44 -2.08 -22.66
N VAL A 64 -9.82 -1.29 -21.66
CA VAL A 64 -10.27 0.10 -21.87
C VAL A 64 -9.08 1.01 -22.28
N LEU A 65 -7.86 0.63 -21.93
CA LEU A 65 -6.63 1.31 -22.36
C LEU A 65 -6.27 0.89 -23.78
N ASN A 66 -6.92 1.53 -24.76
CA ASN A 66 -6.62 1.29 -26.18
C ASN A 66 -5.42 2.14 -26.63
N ASP A 67 -4.21 1.80 -26.15
CA ASP A 67 -2.97 2.47 -26.53
C ASP A 67 -1.97 1.47 -27.09
N ILE A 68 -1.36 1.80 -28.22
CA ILE A 68 -0.40 0.91 -28.92
C ILE A 68 0.84 0.62 -28.10
N ARG A 69 1.21 1.50 -27.16
CA ARG A 69 2.38 1.35 -26.28
C ARG A 69 2.18 0.34 -25.15
N LEU A 70 0.93 -0.09 -24.92
CA LEU A 70 0.54 -0.98 -23.84
C LEU A 70 0.11 -2.33 -24.41
N ILE A 71 0.84 -3.40 -24.12
CA ILE A 71 0.44 -4.76 -24.50
C ILE A 71 -0.32 -5.38 -23.33
N THR A 72 -1.63 -5.40 -23.48
CA THR A 72 -2.55 -5.95 -22.49
C THR A 72 -2.97 -7.37 -22.85
N PRO A 73 -3.37 -8.22 -21.87
CA PRO A 73 -3.94 -9.52 -22.16
C PRO A 73 -5.24 -9.41 -22.97
N LEU A 74 -5.38 -10.27 -23.97
CA LEU A 74 -6.59 -10.38 -24.80
C LEU A 74 -7.58 -11.35 -24.19
N THR A 75 -7.08 -12.52 -23.77
CA THR A 75 -7.90 -13.61 -23.18
C THR A 75 -7.14 -14.23 -22.02
N PHE A 76 -7.89 -14.75 -21.04
CA PHE A 76 -7.38 -15.69 -20.06
C PHE A 76 -8.19 -16.96 -20.10
N GLU A 77 -7.56 -18.10 -20.21
CA GLU A 77 -8.20 -19.40 -20.32
C GLU A 77 -7.59 -20.41 -19.33
N VAL A 78 -8.49 -21.24 -18.80
CA VAL A 78 -8.11 -22.41 -17.98
C VAL A 78 -8.60 -23.64 -18.70
N ARG A 79 -7.70 -24.57 -18.99
CA ARG A 79 -7.99 -25.84 -19.69
C ARG A 79 -7.31 -27.00 -18.97
N GLY A 80 -8.09 -27.73 -18.16
CA GLY A 80 -7.54 -28.71 -17.23
C GLY A 80 -6.57 -28.04 -16.26
N ASP A 81 -5.36 -28.56 -16.14
CA ASP A 81 -4.30 -28.02 -15.27
C ASP A 81 -3.51 -26.88 -15.92
N VAL A 82 -3.82 -26.47 -17.16
CA VAL A 82 -3.09 -25.44 -17.88
C VAL A 82 -3.85 -24.11 -17.80
N GLN A 83 -3.20 -23.13 -17.24
CA GLN A 83 -3.68 -21.74 -17.18
C GLN A 83 -2.79 -20.89 -18.10
N PHE A 84 -3.41 -20.11 -18.98
CA PHE A 84 -2.67 -19.26 -19.91
C PHE A 84 -3.46 -18.01 -20.29
N PHE A 85 -2.76 -17.00 -20.75
CA PHE A 85 -3.36 -15.84 -21.38
C PHE A 85 -2.65 -15.50 -22.69
N THR A 86 -3.37 -14.79 -23.56
CA THR A 86 -2.85 -14.37 -24.85
C THR A 86 -2.71 -12.86 -24.92
N GLN A 87 -1.73 -12.40 -25.70
CA GLN A 87 -1.42 -10.99 -25.94
C GLN A 87 -1.08 -10.78 -27.42
N ASN A 88 -1.14 -9.54 -27.89
CA ASN A 88 -0.63 -9.21 -29.21
C ASN A 88 0.88 -9.41 -29.26
N TYR A 89 1.37 -9.99 -30.37
CA TYR A 89 2.79 -10.12 -30.60
C TYR A 89 3.38 -8.77 -31.07
N PHE A 90 4.48 -8.39 -30.46
CA PHE A 90 5.31 -7.24 -30.87
C PHE A 90 6.67 -7.75 -31.32
N GLN A 91 7.13 -7.30 -32.49
CA GLN A 91 8.44 -7.64 -33.01
C GLN A 91 9.52 -6.80 -32.34
N GLY A 92 10.07 -7.31 -31.26
CA GLY A 92 11.10 -6.66 -30.47
C GLY A 92 11.75 -7.61 -29.49
N ILE A 93 12.70 -7.10 -28.73
CA ILE A 93 13.39 -7.82 -27.66
C ILE A 93 13.16 -7.09 -26.33
N THR A 94 13.45 -7.73 -25.20
CA THR A 94 13.35 -7.03 -23.91
C THR A 94 14.45 -5.96 -23.82
N LEU A 95 14.13 -4.84 -23.15
CA LEU A 95 15.07 -3.75 -22.92
C LEU A 95 16.33 -4.23 -22.19
N GLY A 96 16.19 -5.24 -21.31
CA GLY A 96 17.33 -5.88 -20.65
C GLY A 96 18.29 -6.52 -21.67
N LYS A 97 17.77 -7.37 -22.56
CA LYS A 97 18.57 -8.01 -23.62
C LYS A 97 19.16 -7.00 -24.61
N TRP A 98 18.44 -5.90 -24.85
CA TRP A 98 18.96 -4.83 -25.69
C TRP A 98 20.12 -4.09 -24.99
N ALA A 99 19.94 -3.72 -23.72
CA ALA A 99 20.95 -3.02 -22.93
C ALA A 99 22.23 -3.85 -22.74
N GLU A 100 22.11 -5.17 -22.51
CA GLU A 100 23.28 -6.10 -22.40
C GLU A 100 24.15 -6.14 -23.67
N LYS A 101 23.57 -5.91 -24.84
CA LYS A 101 24.29 -5.84 -26.10
C LYS A 101 25.01 -4.51 -26.30
N GLN A 102 24.63 -3.47 -25.56
CA GLN A 102 25.28 -2.17 -25.62
C GLN A 102 26.44 -2.12 -24.63
N LYS A 103 27.63 -1.74 -25.07
CA LYS A 103 28.74 -1.50 -24.12
C LYS A 103 28.48 -0.35 -23.17
N ARG A 104 27.87 0.71 -23.68
CA ARG A 104 27.32 1.86 -22.96
C ARG A 104 26.17 2.44 -23.76
N ILE A 105 25.08 2.80 -23.13
CA ILE A 105 23.97 3.48 -23.76
C ILE A 105 24.34 4.95 -23.89
N ASN A 106 24.24 5.51 -25.09
CA ASN A 106 24.46 6.94 -25.29
C ASN A 106 23.26 7.75 -24.73
N LEU A 107 23.50 9.00 -24.34
CA LEU A 107 22.48 9.80 -23.68
C LEU A 107 21.27 10.13 -24.59
N ASN A 108 21.45 10.25 -25.91
CA ASN A 108 20.34 10.48 -26.82
C ASN A 108 19.36 9.28 -26.87
N ASP A 109 19.92 8.06 -26.97
CA ASP A 109 19.11 6.83 -26.92
C ASP A 109 18.45 6.68 -25.56
N PHE A 110 19.20 6.95 -24.46
CA PHE A 110 18.65 6.93 -23.12
C PHE A 110 17.45 7.86 -22.98
N PHE A 111 17.57 9.14 -23.37
CA PHE A 111 16.46 10.08 -23.28
C PHE A 111 15.29 9.68 -24.17
N THR A 112 15.56 9.18 -25.37
CA THR A 112 14.52 8.68 -26.27
C THR A 112 13.72 7.54 -25.63
N ILE A 113 14.42 6.56 -25.08
CA ILE A 113 13.83 5.40 -24.41
C ILE A 113 13.09 5.84 -23.15
N ALA A 114 13.72 6.65 -22.30
CA ALA A 114 13.14 7.09 -21.04
C ALA A 114 11.85 7.93 -21.25
N CYS A 115 11.83 8.84 -22.23
CA CYS A 115 10.64 9.58 -22.59
C CYS A 115 9.51 8.66 -23.08
N LYS A 116 9.81 7.70 -23.97
CA LYS A 116 8.81 6.74 -24.46
C LYS A 116 8.25 5.84 -23.37
N ILE A 117 9.09 5.41 -22.40
CA ILE A 117 8.61 4.66 -21.22
C ILE A 117 7.69 5.54 -20.38
N ALA A 118 8.11 6.78 -20.09
CA ALA A 118 7.30 7.73 -19.33
C ALA A 118 5.96 8.03 -20.03
N GLU A 119 5.93 8.23 -21.34
CA GLU A 119 4.68 8.41 -22.10
C GLU A 119 3.74 7.20 -21.99
N ALA A 120 4.27 5.98 -22.11
CA ALA A 120 3.48 4.75 -21.99
C ALA A 120 2.93 4.59 -20.57
N LEU A 121 3.77 4.87 -19.56
CA LEU A 121 3.38 4.80 -18.16
C LEU A 121 2.34 5.87 -17.80
N ASN A 122 2.51 7.09 -18.31
CA ASN A 122 1.53 8.17 -18.14
C ASN A 122 0.15 7.75 -18.66
N LYS A 123 0.13 7.09 -19.82
CA LYS A 123 -1.15 6.61 -20.40
C LYS A 123 -1.83 5.55 -19.52
N ALA A 124 -1.07 4.67 -18.88
CA ALA A 124 -1.61 3.73 -17.90
C ALA A 124 -2.18 4.46 -16.67
N HIS A 125 -1.44 5.43 -16.15
CA HIS A 125 -1.84 6.23 -14.97
C HIS A 125 -3.07 7.10 -15.24
N GLU A 126 -3.22 7.68 -16.43
CA GLU A 126 -4.44 8.38 -16.86
C GLU A 126 -5.67 7.47 -16.77
N GLY A 127 -5.52 6.19 -17.11
CA GLY A 127 -6.57 5.17 -16.95
C GLY A 127 -6.74 4.67 -15.51
N GLY A 128 -6.01 5.21 -14.55
CA GLY A 128 -6.07 4.79 -13.15
C GLY A 128 -5.36 3.46 -12.86
N ILE A 129 -4.47 3.00 -13.75
CA ILE A 129 -3.81 1.70 -13.65
C ILE A 129 -2.35 1.88 -13.24
N ILE A 130 -1.98 1.25 -12.13
CA ILE A 130 -0.60 1.10 -11.65
C ILE A 130 -0.02 -0.14 -12.33
N HIS A 131 1.15 -0.03 -12.94
CA HIS A 131 1.82 -1.18 -13.57
C HIS A 131 2.32 -2.19 -12.52
N GLY A 132 2.96 -1.70 -11.46
CA GLY A 132 3.42 -2.49 -10.32
C GLY A 132 4.66 -3.37 -10.58
N GLY A 133 5.30 -3.23 -11.75
CA GLY A 133 6.46 -4.06 -12.11
C GLY A 133 7.28 -3.49 -13.26
N ILE A 134 7.57 -2.20 -13.25
CA ILE A 134 8.45 -1.55 -14.23
C ILE A 134 9.88 -2.05 -14.04
N LYS A 135 10.38 -2.77 -15.04
CA LYS A 135 11.76 -3.30 -15.08
C LYS A 135 12.17 -3.61 -16.51
N PRO A 136 13.46 -3.71 -16.83
CA PRO A 136 13.93 -3.93 -18.21
C PRO A 136 13.37 -5.18 -18.91
N HIS A 137 12.97 -6.20 -18.14
CA HIS A 137 12.36 -7.43 -18.67
C HIS A 137 10.89 -7.25 -19.08
N ASN A 138 10.20 -6.26 -18.53
CA ASN A 138 8.80 -5.95 -18.81
C ASN A 138 8.61 -4.81 -19.80
N ILE A 139 9.71 -4.41 -20.46
CA ILE A 139 9.72 -3.39 -21.51
C ILE A 139 10.28 -4.04 -22.76
N LEU A 140 9.49 -4.09 -23.82
CA LEU A 140 9.95 -4.53 -25.14
C LEU A 140 10.43 -3.31 -25.94
N ILE A 141 11.51 -3.49 -26.69
CA ILE A 141 12.09 -2.46 -27.56
C ILE A 141 12.34 -3.03 -28.96
N GLN A 142 12.04 -2.23 -29.96
CA GLN A 142 12.47 -2.48 -31.33
C GLN A 142 13.83 -1.78 -31.56
N PRO A 143 14.92 -2.53 -31.77
CA PRO A 143 16.26 -1.95 -31.77
C PRO A 143 16.50 -0.86 -32.82
N GLU A 144 15.83 -0.94 -33.97
CA GLU A 144 16.02 -0.04 -35.10
C GLU A 144 15.35 1.32 -34.90
N THR A 145 14.18 1.34 -34.24
CA THR A 145 13.34 2.55 -34.08
C THR A 145 13.33 3.07 -32.65
N LEU A 146 13.87 2.29 -31.71
CA LEU A 146 13.75 2.50 -30.26
C LEU A 146 12.29 2.63 -29.82
N ASP A 147 11.35 2.03 -30.56
CA ASP A 147 9.95 1.98 -30.13
C ASP A 147 9.79 0.98 -29.00
N ILE A 148 9.04 1.38 -27.98
CA ILE A 148 8.84 0.56 -26.78
C ILE A 148 7.40 0.09 -26.62
N ARG A 149 7.24 -1.03 -25.89
CA ARG A 149 5.95 -1.50 -25.41
C ARG A 149 6.10 -1.96 -23.96
N LEU A 150 5.17 -1.53 -23.11
CA LEU A 150 5.06 -2.06 -21.76
C LEU A 150 4.24 -3.35 -21.77
N ILE A 151 4.73 -4.36 -21.08
CA ILE A 151 4.11 -5.68 -20.94
C ILE A 151 3.99 -6.04 -19.47
N ASP A 152 3.23 -7.09 -19.16
CA ASP A 152 3.11 -7.65 -17.80
C ASP A 152 2.48 -6.68 -16.77
N PHE A 153 1.43 -5.97 -17.18
CA PHE A 153 0.58 -5.17 -16.29
C PHE A 153 -0.08 -5.98 -15.18
N ILE A 154 0.01 -7.30 -15.24
CA ILE A 154 -0.62 -8.22 -14.33
C ILE A 154 0.39 -9.26 -13.92
N SER A 155 0.81 -9.25 -12.66
CA SER A 155 1.40 -10.42 -12.04
C SER A 155 0.27 -11.26 -11.44
N PRO A 156 0.18 -12.56 -11.73
CA PRO A 156 -0.78 -13.44 -11.06
C PRO A 156 -0.47 -13.60 -9.57
N ILE A 157 0.70 -13.13 -9.12
CA ILE A 157 1.16 -13.23 -7.75
C ILE A 157 1.38 -11.80 -7.25
N ASP A 158 0.68 -11.45 -6.18
CA ASP A 158 0.94 -10.22 -5.45
C ASP A 158 2.39 -10.26 -4.94
N VAL A 159 3.14 -9.16 -5.10
CA VAL A 159 4.50 -9.04 -4.55
C VAL A 159 4.50 -9.28 -3.04
N ARG A 160 3.34 -9.17 -2.39
CA ARG A 160 3.11 -9.46 -0.97
C ARG A 160 3.01 -10.96 -0.64
N ASP A 161 2.79 -11.84 -1.64
CA ASP A 161 2.85 -13.30 -1.51
C ASP A 161 4.26 -13.85 -1.81
N ILE A 162 5.26 -13.03 -1.57
CA ILE A 162 6.68 -13.29 -1.86
C ILE A 162 7.22 -14.54 -1.14
N SER A 163 6.55 -14.99 -0.07
CA SER A 163 7.01 -16.11 0.78
C SER A 163 7.40 -17.39 0.03
N HIS A 164 6.82 -17.65 -1.13
CA HIS A 164 7.14 -18.82 -1.95
C HIS A 164 8.26 -18.60 -2.98
N PHE A 165 8.63 -17.34 -3.26
CA PHE A 165 9.58 -16.98 -4.33
C PHE A 165 10.85 -16.29 -3.83
N ILE A 166 10.93 -15.95 -2.54
CA ILE A 166 12.09 -15.29 -1.93
C ILE A 166 13.38 -16.11 -2.10
N TYR A 167 13.25 -17.43 -2.24
CA TYR A 167 14.39 -18.34 -2.44
C TYR A 167 14.75 -18.59 -3.92
N ASP A 168 13.98 -18.04 -4.85
CA ASP A 168 14.31 -18.10 -6.27
C ASP A 168 15.25 -16.94 -6.61
N ARG A 169 16.50 -17.26 -6.88
CA ARG A 169 17.53 -16.27 -7.24
C ARG A 169 17.11 -15.40 -8.42
N ASP A 170 16.47 -15.97 -9.42
CA ASP A 170 15.98 -15.22 -10.58
C ASP A 170 14.87 -14.24 -10.21
N PHE A 171 14.05 -14.58 -9.21
CA PHE A 171 13.03 -13.68 -8.68
C PHE A 171 13.65 -12.50 -7.91
N VAL A 172 14.63 -12.77 -7.05
CA VAL A 172 15.34 -11.74 -6.27
C VAL A 172 16.04 -10.75 -7.19
N GLU A 173 16.86 -11.22 -8.11
CA GLU A 173 17.64 -10.40 -9.04
C GLU A 173 16.76 -9.65 -10.06
N ASN A 174 15.66 -10.24 -10.51
CA ASN A 174 14.87 -9.72 -11.62
C ASN A 174 13.54 -9.06 -11.22
N SER A 175 13.11 -9.21 -10.00
CA SER A 175 11.85 -8.62 -9.54
C SER A 175 12.02 -7.79 -8.28
N LEU A 176 12.56 -8.36 -7.21
CA LEU A 176 12.74 -7.68 -5.94
C LEU A 176 13.66 -6.47 -6.05
N ALA A 177 14.70 -6.56 -6.89
CA ALA A 177 15.65 -5.47 -7.13
C ALA A 177 15.03 -4.19 -7.75
N TYR A 178 13.78 -4.24 -8.23
CA TYR A 178 13.06 -3.09 -8.79
C TYR A 178 11.84 -2.69 -7.96
N THR A 179 11.60 -3.38 -6.85
CA THR A 179 10.41 -3.20 -6.01
C THR A 179 10.51 -1.90 -5.22
N SER A 180 9.44 -1.10 -5.21
CA SER A 180 9.40 0.12 -4.40
C SER A 180 9.26 -0.20 -2.90
N PRO A 181 9.70 0.69 -2.00
CA PRO A 181 9.59 0.52 -0.55
C PRO A 181 8.19 0.08 -0.09
N GLU A 182 7.14 0.72 -0.59
CA GLU A 182 5.74 0.44 -0.25
C GLU A 182 5.23 -0.91 -0.77
N GLN A 183 5.82 -1.42 -1.85
CA GLN A 183 5.49 -2.75 -2.37
C GLN A 183 6.07 -3.88 -1.53
N THR A 184 7.09 -3.63 -0.72
CA THR A 184 7.71 -4.65 0.14
C THR A 184 6.77 -5.17 1.23
N GLY A 185 5.66 -4.47 1.51
CA GLY A 185 4.73 -4.79 2.58
C GLY A 185 5.26 -4.54 3.99
N ARG A 186 6.49 -4.02 4.11
CA ARG A 186 7.13 -3.69 5.40
C ARG A 186 6.77 -2.31 5.92
N ILE A 187 6.27 -1.45 5.05
CA ILE A 187 5.79 -0.11 5.41
C ILE A 187 4.30 0.00 5.10
N ASN A 188 3.56 0.69 5.95
CA ASN A 188 2.11 0.84 5.80
C ASN A 188 1.75 2.01 4.87
N HIS A 189 2.43 2.08 3.70
CA HIS A 189 2.09 3.00 2.63
C HIS A 189 1.28 2.28 1.55
N ARG A 190 0.34 3.02 0.98
CA ARG A 190 -0.43 2.53 -0.16
C ARG A 190 0.47 2.45 -1.40
N ILE A 191 0.32 1.39 -2.18
CA ILE A 191 0.90 1.31 -3.53
C ILE A 191 0.08 2.26 -4.42
N ASP A 192 0.75 3.24 -5.02
CA ASP A 192 0.15 4.24 -5.90
C ASP A 192 1.12 4.60 -7.05
N PHE A 193 0.78 5.55 -7.90
CA PHE A 193 1.56 5.97 -9.07
C PHE A 193 3.05 6.22 -8.77
N PRO A 194 3.45 6.85 -7.65
CA PRO A 194 4.85 7.00 -7.28
C PRO A 194 5.62 5.69 -7.10
N SER A 195 4.93 4.55 -6.91
CA SER A 195 5.58 3.22 -6.86
C SER A 195 6.18 2.82 -8.20
N ASP A 196 5.45 3.06 -9.30
CA ASP A 196 5.95 2.82 -10.64
C ASP A 196 7.11 3.78 -11.00
N ILE A 197 7.04 5.02 -10.52
CA ILE A 197 8.10 6.03 -10.73
C ILE A 197 9.39 5.60 -10.04
N TYR A 198 9.32 5.00 -8.85
CA TYR A 198 10.48 4.42 -8.18
C TYR A 198 11.11 3.29 -9.00
N SER A 199 10.32 2.31 -9.42
CA SER A 199 10.78 1.18 -10.24
C SER A 199 11.36 1.65 -11.58
N PHE A 200 10.80 2.71 -12.15
CA PHE A 200 11.35 3.36 -13.33
C PHE A 200 12.69 4.04 -13.04
N GLY A 201 12.86 4.68 -11.88
CA GLY A 201 14.14 5.22 -11.43
C GLY A 201 15.23 4.17 -11.34
N ILE A 202 14.96 3.00 -10.74
CA ILE A 202 15.88 1.84 -10.72
C ILE A 202 16.21 1.40 -12.14
N THR A 203 15.22 1.35 -13.02
CA THR A 203 15.43 0.98 -14.44
C THR A 203 16.34 1.98 -15.14
N CYS A 204 16.13 3.28 -14.99
CA CYS A 204 16.99 4.34 -15.53
C CYS A 204 18.41 4.26 -14.97
N TYR A 205 18.54 4.06 -13.66
CA TYR A 205 19.84 3.87 -13.01
C TYR A 205 20.65 2.74 -13.67
N LYS A 206 20.01 1.56 -13.81
CA LYS A 206 20.64 0.40 -14.43
C LYS A 206 21.01 0.64 -15.90
N LEU A 207 20.18 1.33 -16.67
CA LEU A 207 20.46 1.64 -18.07
C LEU A 207 21.70 2.53 -18.22
N LEU A 208 21.90 3.49 -17.32
CA LEU A 208 23.00 4.46 -17.38
C LEU A 208 24.32 3.95 -16.78
N THR A 209 24.23 3.15 -15.70
CA THR A 209 25.40 2.66 -14.97
C THR A 209 25.79 1.23 -15.34
N GLY A 210 24.85 0.45 -15.92
CA GLY A 210 25.01 -0.98 -16.15
C GLY A 210 24.77 -1.83 -14.89
N GLN A 211 24.58 -1.22 -13.73
CA GLN A 211 24.47 -1.89 -12.43
C GLN A 211 23.16 -1.50 -11.72
N LEU A 212 22.71 -2.34 -10.80
CA LEU A 212 21.61 -2.01 -9.89
C LEU A 212 22.13 -1.09 -8.78
N PRO A 213 21.31 -0.15 -8.27
CA PRO A 213 21.69 0.70 -7.14
C PRO A 213 21.84 -0.08 -5.83
N PHE A 214 21.08 -1.16 -5.69
CA PHE A 214 21.09 -2.07 -4.54
C PHE A 214 21.25 -3.50 -5.05
N PHE A 215 22.15 -4.25 -4.43
CA PHE A 215 22.40 -5.63 -4.77
C PHE A 215 22.70 -6.45 -3.51
N SER A 216 21.93 -7.50 -3.32
CA SER A 216 22.22 -8.54 -2.34
C SER A 216 21.62 -9.86 -2.80
N THR A 217 22.24 -10.96 -2.40
CA THR A 217 21.69 -12.32 -2.57
C THR A 217 20.72 -12.68 -1.45
N ASP A 218 20.73 -11.94 -0.34
CA ASP A 218 19.73 -12.03 0.73
C ASP A 218 18.56 -11.11 0.41
N PRO A 219 17.35 -11.65 0.21
CA PRO A 219 16.15 -10.86 -0.06
C PRO A 219 15.84 -9.82 1.02
N LEU A 220 16.13 -10.12 2.27
CA LEU A 220 15.86 -9.20 3.39
C LEU A 220 16.82 -8.01 3.39
N GLU A 221 18.08 -8.25 3.11
CA GLU A 221 19.07 -7.21 2.96
C GLU A 221 18.72 -6.31 1.77
N LEU A 222 18.28 -6.90 0.65
CA LEU A 222 17.82 -6.12 -0.50
C LEU A 222 16.56 -5.30 -0.20
N ILE A 223 15.59 -5.87 0.54
CA ILE A 223 14.43 -5.13 1.04
C ILE A 223 14.88 -3.98 1.95
N HIS A 224 15.82 -4.23 2.86
CA HIS A 224 16.36 -3.18 3.74
C HIS A 224 16.99 -2.05 2.92
N SER A 225 17.79 -2.37 1.90
CA SER A 225 18.41 -1.35 1.03
C SER A 225 17.34 -0.50 0.31
N HIS A 226 16.25 -1.13 -0.17
CA HIS A 226 15.13 -0.37 -0.75
C HIS A 226 14.43 0.54 0.26
N LEU A 227 14.39 0.16 1.53
CA LEU A 227 13.70 0.93 2.58
C LEU A 227 14.55 2.05 3.18
N ALA A 228 15.86 1.82 3.40
CA ALA A 228 16.69 2.67 4.24
C ALA A 228 17.95 3.22 3.56
N GLU A 229 18.54 2.51 2.60
CA GLU A 229 19.83 2.92 2.01
C GLU A 229 19.64 3.93 0.87
N GLU A 230 20.50 4.92 0.79
CA GLU A 230 20.56 5.83 -0.35
C GLU A 230 21.33 5.19 -1.51
N ALA A 231 20.80 5.36 -2.73
CA ALA A 231 21.47 4.86 -3.93
C ALA A 231 22.75 5.65 -4.20
N PRO A 232 23.86 5.00 -4.53
CA PRO A 232 25.07 5.71 -4.95
C PRO A 232 24.79 6.65 -6.12
N PRO A 233 25.39 7.84 -6.16
CA PRO A 233 25.19 8.79 -7.25
C PRO A 233 25.59 8.23 -8.61
N VAL A 234 24.76 8.41 -9.62
CA VAL A 234 24.98 7.86 -10.98
C VAL A 234 26.32 8.31 -11.59
N HIS A 235 26.79 9.53 -11.27
CA HIS A 235 28.04 10.07 -11.80
C HIS A 235 29.30 9.39 -11.25
N GLU A 236 29.22 8.69 -10.12
CA GLU A 236 30.32 7.87 -9.60
C GLU A 236 30.67 6.71 -10.53
N PHE A 237 29.66 6.15 -11.19
CA PHE A 237 29.85 5.03 -12.15
C PHE A 237 30.04 5.51 -13.57
N ASN A 238 29.52 6.67 -13.93
CA ASN A 238 29.63 7.24 -15.26
C ASN A 238 29.71 8.78 -15.21
N PRO A 239 30.94 9.35 -15.13
CA PRO A 239 31.16 10.79 -15.03
C PRO A 239 30.67 11.62 -16.23
N VAL A 240 30.36 10.97 -17.36
CA VAL A 240 29.82 11.64 -18.55
C VAL A 240 28.36 12.06 -18.37
N ILE A 241 27.67 11.49 -17.39
CA ILE A 241 26.26 11.78 -17.15
C ILE A 241 26.12 13.17 -16.49
N PRO A 242 25.32 14.08 -17.08
CA PRO A 242 25.06 15.39 -16.49
C PRO A 242 24.44 15.27 -15.09
N SER A 243 24.88 16.13 -14.15
CA SER A 243 24.43 16.16 -12.77
C SER A 243 22.91 16.17 -12.64
N ILE A 244 22.22 16.94 -13.49
CA ILE A 244 20.75 17.05 -13.46
C ILE A 244 20.05 15.72 -13.73
N VAL A 245 20.60 14.86 -14.59
CA VAL A 245 20.05 13.52 -14.87
C VAL A 245 20.16 12.63 -13.61
N GLY A 246 21.31 12.70 -12.93
CA GLY A 246 21.50 12.04 -11.64
C GLY A 246 20.48 12.51 -10.59
N LYS A 247 20.22 13.82 -10.54
CA LYS A 247 19.20 14.40 -9.61
C LYS A 247 17.79 13.95 -9.94
N ILE A 248 17.43 13.82 -11.24
CA ILE A 248 16.11 13.29 -11.66
C ILE A 248 15.96 11.85 -11.16
N ILE A 249 16.97 10.99 -11.38
CA ILE A 249 16.93 9.60 -10.96
C ILE A 249 16.90 9.49 -9.43
N ALA A 250 17.70 10.27 -8.71
CA ALA A 250 17.68 10.31 -7.25
C ALA A 250 16.30 10.72 -6.72
N LYS A 251 15.64 11.73 -7.33
CA LYS A 251 14.28 12.13 -6.96
C LYS A 251 13.25 11.02 -7.20
N GLN A 252 13.38 10.24 -8.28
CA GLN A 252 12.52 9.08 -8.52
C GLN A 252 12.67 8.02 -7.43
N MET A 253 13.89 7.81 -6.93
CA MET A 253 14.24 6.74 -5.98
C MET A 253 14.18 7.19 -4.50
N LEU A 254 13.64 8.36 -4.17
CA LEU A 254 13.43 8.76 -2.79
C LEU A 254 12.55 7.74 -2.06
N LYS A 255 12.90 7.45 -0.79
CA LYS A 255 12.24 6.39 -0.02
C LYS A 255 10.77 6.73 0.27
N GLN A 256 10.49 7.98 0.59
CA GLN A 256 9.15 8.50 0.83
C GLN A 256 8.45 8.79 -0.49
N PRO A 257 7.31 8.13 -0.80
CA PRO A 257 6.60 8.31 -2.07
C PRO A 257 6.26 9.77 -2.37
N GLU A 258 5.90 10.55 -1.36
CA GLU A 258 5.51 11.95 -1.45
C GLU A 258 6.64 12.92 -1.83
N LYS A 259 7.87 12.48 -1.67
CA LYS A 259 9.04 13.29 -2.09
C LYS A 259 9.50 12.98 -3.51
N ARG A 260 8.98 11.90 -4.10
CA ARG A 260 9.20 11.57 -5.51
C ARG A 260 8.43 12.50 -6.43
N TYR A 261 8.53 12.27 -7.73
CA TYR A 261 7.53 12.81 -8.64
C TYR A 261 6.16 12.20 -8.31
N GLN A 262 5.13 13.06 -8.27
CA GLN A 262 3.77 12.64 -7.93
C GLN A 262 2.99 12.19 -9.17
N CYS A 263 3.41 12.65 -10.34
CA CYS A 263 2.87 12.22 -11.62
C CYS A 263 3.98 12.01 -12.66
N VAL A 264 3.70 11.12 -13.59
CA VAL A 264 4.64 10.85 -14.69
C VAL A 264 4.76 12.05 -15.63
N THR A 265 3.74 12.89 -15.71
CA THR A 265 3.75 14.11 -16.55
C THR A 265 4.87 15.07 -16.11
N GLY A 266 5.05 15.28 -14.81
CA GLY A 266 6.14 16.10 -14.28
C GLY A 266 7.52 15.53 -14.57
N LEU A 267 7.67 14.21 -14.38
CA LEU A 267 8.91 13.49 -14.74
C LEU A 267 9.19 13.58 -16.25
N LEU A 268 8.18 13.36 -17.08
CA LEU A 268 8.30 13.42 -18.54
C LEU A 268 8.73 14.80 -19.01
N ALA A 269 8.17 15.87 -18.43
CA ALA A 269 8.56 17.25 -18.77
C ALA A 269 10.05 17.50 -18.47
N ASP A 270 10.55 17.06 -17.33
CA ASP A 270 11.96 17.20 -16.98
C ASP A 270 12.88 16.35 -17.91
N LEU A 271 12.48 15.12 -18.24
CA LEU A 271 13.21 14.26 -19.19
C LEU A 271 13.23 14.83 -20.61
N MET A 272 12.09 15.37 -21.09
CA MET A 272 12.02 16.01 -22.42
C MET A 272 12.90 17.25 -22.48
N ARG A 273 12.90 18.07 -21.44
CA ARG A 273 13.79 19.23 -21.34
C ARG A 273 15.26 18.82 -21.42
N CYS A 274 15.65 17.78 -20.66
CA CYS A 274 17.01 17.24 -20.73
C CYS A 274 17.36 16.73 -22.13
N ARG A 275 16.46 15.99 -22.78
CA ARG A 275 16.62 15.50 -24.15
C ARG A 275 16.84 16.64 -25.14
N ASP A 276 15.97 17.63 -25.11
CA ASP A 276 15.98 18.72 -26.09
C ASP A 276 17.19 19.63 -25.91
N GLU A 277 17.57 19.96 -24.67
CA GLU A 277 18.79 20.73 -24.39
C GLU A 277 20.06 19.96 -24.78
N TYR A 278 20.12 18.64 -24.47
CA TYR A 278 21.27 17.82 -24.83
C TYR A 278 21.41 17.64 -26.35
N ALA A 279 20.31 17.41 -27.05
CA ALA A 279 20.31 17.31 -28.51
C ALA A 279 20.76 18.60 -29.19
N ALA A 280 20.39 19.77 -28.63
CA ALA A 280 20.75 21.07 -29.19
C ALA A 280 22.18 21.53 -28.88
N LYS A 281 22.68 21.23 -27.66
CA LYS A 281 23.91 21.84 -27.13
C LYS A 281 24.99 20.84 -26.70
N GLY A 282 24.65 19.54 -26.61
CA GLY A 282 25.53 18.52 -26.03
C GLY A 282 25.75 18.64 -24.51
N THR A 283 25.08 19.60 -23.85
CA THR A 283 25.15 19.88 -22.42
C THR A 283 23.76 20.22 -21.89
N ILE A 284 23.54 20.01 -20.60
CA ILE A 284 22.28 20.32 -19.93
C ILE A 284 22.57 21.28 -18.78
N ILE A 285 21.87 22.41 -18.74
CA ILE A 285 21.95 23.40 -17.66
C ILE A 285 21.07 22.91 -16.49
N GLU A 286 21.55 23.10 -15.26
CA GLU A 286 20.74 22.78 -14.08
C GLU A 286 19.48 23.63 -14.01
N PHE A 287 18.39 23.00 -13.62
CA PHE A 287 17.07 23.65 -13.47
C PHE A 287 16.31 23.04 -12.29
N PRO A 288 15.34 23.75 -11.71
CA PRO A 288 14.48 23.21 -10.66
C PRO A 288 13.64 22.03 -11.19
N LEU A 289 13.71 20.89 -10.50
CA LEU A 289 12.99 19.67 -10.90
C LEU A 289 11.54 19.69 -10.45
N GLY A 290 10.66 19.12 -11.28
CA GLY A 290 9.27 18.89 -10.93
C GLY A 290 8.41 20.16 -10.95
N ILE A 291 8.75 21.17 -11.75
CA ILE A 291 7.92 22.38 -11.90
C ILE A 291 6.51 22.01 -12.41
N TYR A 292 6.43 21.00 -13.28
CA TYR A 292 5.18 20.47 -13.85
C TYR A 292 4.68 19.21 -13.14
N ASP A 293 5.23 18.88 -11.96
CA ASP A 293 4.85 17.72 -11.18
C ASP A 293 3.60 18.01 -10.36
N ARG A 294 2.46 18.15 -11.06
CA ARG A 294 1.16 18.42 -10.44
C ARG A 294 0.19 17.33 -10.84
N THR A 295 -0.41 16.72 -9.87
CA THR A 295 -1.46 15.71 -10.12
C THR A 295 -2.73 16.41 -10.62
N HIS A 296 -3.37 15.82 -11.64
CA HIS A 296 -4.71 16.23 -12.09
C HIS A 296 -5.81 15.84 -11.09
N ARG A 297 -5.45 15.35 -9.91
CA ARG A 297 -6.38 14.99 -8.83
C ARG A 297 -5.92 15.71 -7.57
N VAL A 298 -6.87 16.19 -6.79
CA VAL A 298 -6.61 16.59 -5.42
C VAL A 298 -6.15 15.34 -4.68
N THR A 299 -4.84 15.22 -4.50
CA THR A 299 -4.24 14.02 -3.92
C THR A 299 -4.28 14.14 -2.41
N PHE A 300 -4.75 13.10 -1.74
CA PHE A 300 -4.68 13.03 -0.29
C PHE A 300 -3.21 13.12 0.16
N ILE A 301 -2.94 14.03 1.09
CA ILE A 301 -1.59 14.34 1.53
C ILE A 301 -0.98 13.15 2.26
N SER A 302 0.23 12.82 1.88
CA SER A 302 1.12 11.96 2.64
C SER A 302 2.03 12.75 3.58
N LYS A 303 2.24 14.07 3.39
CA LYS A 303 3.02 14.89 4.31
C LYS A 303 2.21 15.27 5.54
N MET A 304 2.77 15.03 6.70
CA MET A 304 2.21 15.49 7.96
C MET A 304 2.57 16.97 8.17
N VAL A 305 1.58 17.79 8.50
CA VAL A 305 1.74 19.22 8.71
C VAL A 305 1.38 19.58 10.15
N GLY A 306 2.22 20.38 10.82
CA GLY A 306 1.93 20.92 12.14
C GLY A 306 1.89 19.90 13.27
N ARG A 307 2.66 18.81 13.18
CA ARG A 307 2.72 17.71 14.17
C ARG A 307 4.16 17.32 14.55
N ASP A 308 5.10 18.24 14.34
CA ASP A 308 6.52 17.95 14.57
C ASP A 308 6.79 17.60 16.03
N VAL A 309 6.13 18.29 16.99
CA VAL A 309 6.28 18.03 18.43
C VAL A 309 5.78 16.65 18.81
N GLU A 310 4.61 16.26 18.31
CA GLU A 310 4.02 14.95 18.58
C GLU A 310 4.85 13.84 17.93
N ALA A 311 5.37 14.06 16.71
CA ALA A 311 6.27 13.13 16.04
C ALA A 311 7.55 12.92 16.83
N ASP A 312 8.17 13.99 17.34
CA ASP A 312 9.37 13.91 18.20
C ASP A 312 9.12 13.12 19.49
N ILE A 313 7.93 13.25 20.08
CA ILE A 313 7.56 12.48 21.29
C ILE A 313 7.51 10.99 20.94
N ILE A 314 6.85 10.62 19.86
CA ILE A 314 6.75 9.21 19.44
C ILE A 314 8.12 8.62 19.13
N LEU A 315 8.97 9.36 18.42
CA LEU A 315 10.33 8.93 18.11
C LEU A 315 11.17 8.72 19.37
N LYS A 316 11.04 9.60 20.37
CA LYS A 316 11.73 9.45 21.66
C LYS A 316 11.27 8.18 22.41
N GLU A 317 9.99 7.90 22.45
CA GLU A 317 9.46 6.70 23.12
C GLU A 317 9.87 5.42 22.38
N TYR A 318 9.90 5.43 21.04
CA TYR A 318 10.42 4.33 20.25
C TYR A 318 11.91 4.07 20.51
N ASN A 319 12.73 5.12 20.52
CA ASN A 319 14.16 4.98 20.78
C ASN A 319 14.44 4.41 22.17
N LYS A 320 13.66 4.79 23.20
CA LYS A 320 13.76 4.17 24.54
C LYS A 320 13.45 2.67 24.48
N ALA A 321 12.39 2.30 23.76
CA ALA A 321 12.04 0.90 23.60
C ALA A 321 13.13 0.12 22.84
N ALA A 322 13.70 0.68 21.80
CA ALA A 322 14.80 0.10 21.04
C ALA A 322 16.09 -0.09 21.88
N LEU A 323 16.23 0.68 22.96
CA LEU A 323 17.34 0.54 23.94
C LEU A 323 17.04 -0.46 25.08
N GLY A 324 15.95 -1.22 25.02
CA GLY A 324 15.65 -2.31 25.95
C GLY A 324 14.58 -2.03 27.00
N SER A 325 13.86 -0.91 26.92
CA SER A 325 12.77 -0.63 27.85
C SER A 325 11.39 -1.05 27.28
N PHE A 326 10.42 -1.29 28.17
CA PHE A 326 9.02 -1.25 27.81
C PHE A 326 8.53 0.20 27.84
N ASN A 327 7.88 0.63 26.79
CA ASN A 327 7.26 1.95 26.75
C ASN A 327 5.82 1.85 26.22
N SER A 328 4.96 2.72 26.74
CA SER A 328 3.60 2.84 26.21
C SER A 328 3.23 4.26 25.85
N LEU A 329 2.46 4.40 24.78
CA LEU A 329 1.99 5.68 24.28
C LEU A 329 0.51 5.60 23.95
N PHE A 330 -0.31 6.50 24.49
CA PHE A 330 -1.72 6.59 24.16
C PHE A 330 -2.02 7.90 23.45
N ILE A 331 -2.62 7.78 22.26
CA ILE A 331 -2.93 8.92 21.40
C ILE A 331 -4.43 9.11 21.35
N SER A 332 -4.91 10.24 21.86
CA SER A 332 -6.32 10.61 21.80
C SER A 332 -6.57 11.74 20.80
N GLY A 333 -7.76 11.80 20.24
CA GLY A 333 -8.15 12.89 19.34
C GLY A 333 -9.45 12.61 18.60
N LEU A 334 -9.98 13.62 17.96
CA LEU A 334 -11.20 13.50 17.15
C LEU A 334 -11.01 12.56 15.95
N PRO A 335 -12.09 11.99 15.39
CA PRO A 335 -12.01 11.25 14.12
C PRO A 335 -11.45 12.13 13.00
N GLY A 336 -10.56 11.56 12.18
CA GLY A 336 -9.96 12.28 11.05
C GLY A 336 -8.82 13.26 11.41
N ILE A 337 -8.45 13.38 12.70
CA ILE A 337 -7.42 14.32 13.17
C ILE A 337 -5.98 13.92 12.82
N GLY A 338 -5.77 12.70 12.33
CA GLY A 338 -4.46 12.21 11.90
C GLY A 338 -3.75 11.27 12.87
N LYS A 339 -4.44 10.60 13.84
CA LYS A 339 -3.83 9.65 14.79
C LYS A 339 -3.01 8.56 14.10
N THR A 340 -3.63 7.84 13.19
CA THR A 340 -2.98 6.76 12.45
C THR A 340 -1.86 7.28 11.53
N ARG A 341 -2.01 8.50 10.99
CA ARG A 341 -0.99 9.14 10.17
C ARG A 341 0.28 9.45 10.96
N LEU A 342 0.11 9.92 12.19
CA LEU A 342 1.22 10.24 13.09
C LEU A 342 2.09 9.00 13.40
N ILE A 343 1.48 7.81 13.51
CA ILE A 343 2.21 6.54 13.74
C ILE A 343 3.09 6.16 12.54
N GLN A 344 2.74 6.60 11.33
CA GLN A 344 3.53 6.30 10.14
C GLN A 344 4.93 6.93 10.18
N GLU A 345 5.15 7.97 10.99
CA GLU A 345 6.48 8.57 11.19
C GLU A 345 7.48 7.61 11.84
N LEU A 346 7.01 6.55 12.52
CA LEU A 346 7.87 5.50 13.07
C LEU A 346 8.44 4.54 12.01
N GLN A 347 7.93 4.52 10.80
CA GLN A 347 8.31 3.51 9.80
C GLN A 347 9.81 3.54 9.51
N LYS A 348 10.38 4.72 9.28
CA LYS A 348 11.81 4.86 9.00
C LYS A 348 12.68 4.40 10.17
N PRO A 349 12.49 4.87 11.42
CA PRO A 349 13.27 4.40 12.56
C PRO A 349 13.12 2.89 12.82
N ILE A 350 11.93 2.32 12.65
CA ILE A 350 11.72 0.89 12.81
C ILE A 350 12.57 0.09 11.83
N VAL A 351 12.60 0.51 10.55
CA VAL A 351 13.41 -0.15 9.52
C VAL A 351 14.91 0.02 9.81
N GLU A 352 15.37 1.20 10.22
CA GLU A 352 16.76 1.47 10.57
C GLU A 352 17.26 0.55 11.71
N HIS A 353 16.42 0.27 12.69
CA HIS A 353 16.72 -0.67 13.78
C HIS A 353 16.35 -2.14 13.46
N ARG A 354 16.00 -2.47 12.22
CA ARG A 354 15.51 -3.81 11.82
C ARG A 354 14.33 -4.31 12.67
N GLY A 355 13.56 -3.37 13.24
CA GLY A 355 12.42 -3.64 14.10
C GLY A 355 11.20 -4.13 13.34
N TYR A 356 10.18 -4.56 14.09
CA TYR A 356 8.88 -4.94 13.55
C TYR A 356 7.80 -3.96 13.95
N PHE A 357 6.88 -3.75 13.02
CA PHE A 357 5.64 -3.02 13.25
C PHE A 357 4.47 -3.95 12.98
N THR A 358 3.54 -4.02 13.93
CA THR A 358 2.29 -4.71 13.72
C THR A 358 1.13 -3.89 14.27
N SER A 359 -0.04 -4.03 13.67
CA SER A 359 -1.21 -3.26 14.06
C SER A 359 -2.48 -4.09 14.07
N GLY A 360 -3.35 -3.78 15.03
CA GLY A 360 -4.72 -4.25 15.10
C GLY A 360 -5.68 -3.06 15.24
N LYS A 361 -6.88 -3.19 14.71
CA LYS A 361 -7.91 -2.17 14.81
C LYS A 361 -9.21 -2.79 15.32
N PHE A 362 -9.77 -2.22 16.37
CA PHE A 362 -11.09 -2.63 16.86
C PHE A 362 -12.20 -2.08 15.96
N ASP A 363 -13.26 -2.85 15.83
CA ASP A 363 -14.45 -2.50 15.05
C ASP A 363 -15.69 -2.56 15.95
N VAL A 364 -16.62 -1.62 15.74
CA VAL A 364 -17.89 -1.56 16.49
C VAL A 364 -18.66 -2.87 16.46
N TYR A 365 -18.62 -3.58 15.33
CA TYR A 365 -19.37 -4.82 15.11
C TYR A 365 -18.68 -6.08 15.62
N GLN A 366 -17.39 -5.99 15.96
CA GLN A 366 -16.59 -7.10 16.49
C GLN A 366 -16.38 -7.05 18.00
N LYS A 367 -17.08 -6.16 18.72
CA LYS A 367 -16.97 -6.01 20.18
C LYS A 367 -17.19 -7.33 20.98
N ASN A 368 -17.90 -8.28 20.37
CA ASN A 368 -18.22 -9.56 21.03
C ASN A 368 -17.19 -10.68 20.72
N ILE A 369 -16.17 -10.41 19.92
CA ILE A 369 -15.11 -11.37 19.60
C ILE A 369 -13.89 -11.02 20.46
N PRO A 370 -13.63 -11.78 21.54
CA PRO A 370 -12.51 -11.49 22.44
C PRO A 370 -11.16 -11.48 21.70
N TYR A 371 -10.31 -10.53 22.06
CA TYR A 371 -8.94 -10.38 21.56
C TYR A 371 -8.79 -10.17 20.04
N SER A 372 -9.86 -9.97 19.29
CA SER A 372 -9.85 -9.99 17.82
C SER A 372 -8.76 -9.12 17.19
N SER A 373 -8.59 -7.89 17.65
CA SER A 373 -7.61 -6.94 17.11
C SER A 373 -6.18 -7.26 17.52
N ILE A 374 -5.98 -7.77 18.73
CA ILE A 374 -4.65 -8.20 19.21
C ILE A 374 -4.21 -9.45 18.45
N ILE A 375 -5.11 -10.43 18.30
CA ILE A 375 -4.86 -11.63 17.50
C ILE A 375 -4.55 -11.25 16.04
N GLN A 376 -5.28 -10.32 15.45
CA GLN A 376 -5.02 -9.83 14.10
C GLN A 376 -3.61 -9.23 13.97
N ALA A 377 -3.19 -8.40 14.93
CA ALA A 377 -1.86 -7.82 14.96
C ALA A 377 -0.77 -8.91 15.01
N LEU A 378 -0.90 -9.86 15.94
CA LEU A 378 0.07 -10.94 16.10
C LEU A 378 0.07 -11.91 14.90
N ARG A 379 -1.10 -12.19 14.32
CA ARG A 379 -1.21 -12.96 13.07
C ARG A 379 -0.47 -12.32 11.92
N ASN A 380 -0.60 -11.01 11.74
CA ASN A 380 0.14 -10.27 10.72
C ASN A 380 1.65 -10.38 10.94
N LEU A 381 2.10 -10.34 12.19
CA LEU A 381 3.51 -10.49 12.54
C LEU A 381 4.02 -11.92 12.26
N VAL A 382 3.27 -12.96 12.61
CA VAL A 382 3.61 -14.36 12.28
C VAL A 382 3.71 -14.56 10.78
N ARG A 383 2.79 -13.99 10.00
CA ARG A 383 2.88 -14.00 8.53
C ARG A 383 4.14 -13.31 8.02
N THR A 384 4.58 -12.24 8.67
CA THR A 384 5.85 -11.57 8.32
C THR A 384 7.04 -12.51 8.58
N PHE A 385 7.09 -13.22 9.70
CA PHE A 385 8.17 -14.19 10.00
C PHE A 385 8.21 -15.33 8.98
N LEU A 386 7.05 -15.83 8.54
CA LEU A 386 6.98 -16.85 7.49
C LEU A 386 7.54 -16.38 6.13
N THR A 387 7.74 -15.08 5.93
CA THR A 387 8.37 -14.52 4.73
C THR A 387 9.89 -14.32 4.87
N GLU A 388 10.48 -14.66 6.01
CA GLU A 388 11.92 -14.53 6.24
C GLU A 388 12.70 -15.72 5.69
N ASN A 389 14.05 -15.63 5.67
CA ASN A 389 14.89 -16.71 5.22
C ASN A 389 14.82 -17.92 6.16
N ASN A 390 15.21 -19.11 5.69
CA ASN A 390 15.10 -20.36 6.44
C ASN A 390 15.84 -20.33 7.78
N GLU A 391 16.97 -19.63 7.86
CA GLU A 391 17.75 -19.54 9.10
C GLU A 391 16.99 -18.72 10.14
N ARG A 392 16.42 -17.57 9.75
CA ARG A 392 15.61 -16.75 10.64
C ARG A 392 14.28 -17.41 11.01
N VAL A 393 13.64 -18.08 10.06
CA VAL A 393 12.44 -18.88 10.33
C VAL A 393 12.76 -19.97 11.37
N ALA A 394 13.91 -20.65 11.26
CA ALA A 394 14.35 -21.63 12.23
C ALA A 394 14.65 -21.02 13.60
N LEU A 395 15.27 -19.84 13.65
CA LEU A 395 15.49 -19.08 14.88
C LEU A 395 14.17 -18.67 15.55
N TRP A 396 13.21 -18.13 14.77
CA TRP A 396 11.87 -17.82 15.28
C TRP A 396 11.16 -19.04 15.82
N LYS A 397 11.20 -20.17 15.11
CA LYS A 397 10.65 -21.44 15.56
C LYS A 397 11.19 -21.84 16.93
N GLN A 398 12.52 -21.83 17.12
CA GLN A 398 13.16 -22.19 18.38
C GLN A 398 12.78 -21.21 19.50
N LYS A 399 12.80 -19.90 19.22
CA LYS A 399 12.48 -18.84 20.18
C LYS A 399 11.04 -18.97 20.69
N ILE A 400 10.10 -19.14 19.75
CA ILE A 400 8.68 -19.26 20.07
C ILE A 400 8.40 -20.55 20.83
N ILE A 401 8.89 -21.71 20.37
CA ILE A 401 8.69 -22.99 21.08
C ILE A 401 9.23 -22.89 22.50
N LYS A 402 10.41 -22.30 22.70
CA LYS A 402 10.98 -22.08 24.02
C LYS A 402 10.10 -21.22 24.92
N ALA A 403 9.50 -20.18 24.39
CA ALA A 403 8.68 -19.24 25.15
C ALA A 403 7.32 -19.82 25.56
N ILE A 404 6.63 -20.49 24.62
CA ILE A 404 5.27 -21.01 24.86
C ILE A 404 5.27 -22.46 25.47
N GLY A 405 6.41 -23.17 25.43
CA GLY A 405 6.57 -24.49 25.96
C GLY A 405 5.51 -25.48 25.44
N ASN A 406 4.91 -26.25 26.35
CA ASN A 406 3.90 -27.27 26.02
C ASN A 406 2.49 -26.67 25.74
N ASN A 407 2.34 -25.35 25.76
CA ASN A 407 1.07 -24.66 25.55
C ASN A 407 0.89 -24.10 24.13
N GLY A 408 1.71 -24.55 23.19
CA GLY A 408 1.69 -24.05 21.80
C GLY A 408 0.31 -24.13 21.12
N LYS A 409 -0.48 -25.16 21.45
CA LYS A 409 -1.84 -25.34 20.94
C LYS A 409 -2.76 -24.17 21.29
N VAL A 410 -2.60 -23.54 22.46
CA VAL A 410 -3.41 -22.39 22.89
C VAL A 410 -3.24 -21.20 21.92
N VAL A 411 -2.03 -21.00 21.41
CA VAL A 411 -1.77 -19.92 20.45
C VAL A 411 -2.22 -20.33 19.04
N ILE A 412 -1.98 -21.57 18.62
CA ILE A 412 -2.40 -22.10 17.31
C ILE A 412 -3.92 -22.02 17.12
N ASP A 413 -4.70 -22.29 18.16
CA ASP A 413 -6.17 -22.25 18.09
C ASP A 413 -6.72 -20.87 17.71
N VAL A 414 -5.97 -19.81 17.99
CA VAL A 414 -6.35 -18.42 17.63
C VAL A 414 -5.50 -17.83 16.52
N ILE A 415 -4.28 -18.34 16.30
CA ILE A 415 -3.38 -17.96 15.21
C ILE A 415 -2.95 -19.24 14.46
N PRO A 416 -3.79 -19.79 13.57
CA PRO A 416 -3.49 -21.05 12.87
C PRO A 416 -2.21 -21.01 12.04
N GLU A 417 -1.83 -19.84 11.52
CA GLU A 417 -0.61 -19.65 10.75
C GLU A 417 0.66 -19.97 11.55
N LEU A 418 0.58 -19.93 12.87
CA LEU A 418 1.70 -20.30 13.74
C LEU A 418 2.07 -21.79 13.61
N GLU A 419 1.10 -22.67 13.33
CA GLU A 419 1.36 -24.09 13.10
C GLU A 419 2.31 -24.34 11.92
N ILE A 420 2.25 -23.47 10.89
CA ILE A 420 3.17 -23.55 9.75
C ILE A 420 4.61 -23.28 10.22
N LEU A 421 4.78 -22.35 11.17
CA LEU A 421 6.09 -21.95 11.68
C LEU A 421 6.67 -22.95 12.68
N ILE A 422 5.90 -23.35 13.69
CA ILE A 422 6.39 -24.18 14.80
C ILE A 422 6.07 -25.67 14.66
N GLY A 423 5.21 -26.04 13.71
CA GLY A 423 4.69 -27.41 13.55
C GLY A 423 3.51 -27.70 14.48
N PRO A 424 2.86 -28.87 14.31
CA PRO A 424 1.73 -29.26 15.12
C PRO A 424 2.14 -29.43 16.59
N GLN A 425 1.26 -29.01 17.50
CA GLN A 425 1.47 -29.04 18.93
C GLN A 425 0.48 -29.98 19.61
N SER A 426 0.88 -30.54 20.75
CA SER A 426 0.03 -31.45 21.54
C SER A 426 -1.18 -30.70 22.11
N GLU A 427 -2.31 -31.39 22.21
CA GLU A 427 -3.50 -30.90 22.88
C GLU A 427 -3.23 -30.54 24.32
N VAL A 428 -3.81 -29.43 24.77
CA VAL A 428 -3.69 -28.96 26.15
C VAL A 428 -4.84 -29.45 27.01
N LYS A 429 -4.56 -29.78 28.26
CA LYS A 429 -5.60 -30.23 29.21
C LYS A 429 -6.65 -29.13 29.38
N PRO A 430 -7.94 -29.45 29.33
CA PRO A 430 -9.00 -28.49 29.63
C PRO A 430 -8.89 -28.01 31.07
N LEU A 431 -9.12 -26.73 31.31
CA LEU A 431 -9.13 -26.09 32.61
C LEU A 431 -10.46 -25.35 32.84
N PRO A 432 -10.85 -25.09 34.10
CA PRO A 432 -11.96 -24.21 34.40
C PRO A 432 -11.80 -22.83 33.74
N PRO A 433 -12.90 -22.08 33.52
CA PRO A 433 -12.86 -20.82 32.72
C PRO A 433 -11.85 -19.78 33.22
N VAL A 434 -11.73 -19.57 34.52
CA VAL A 434 -10.79 -18.59 35.11
C VAL A 434 -9.33 -19.06 34.90
N GLU A 435 -9.03 -20.33 35.13
CA GLU A 435 -7.68 -20.86 34.90
C GLU A 435 -7.33 -20.89 33.43
N SER A 436 -8.30 -21.18 32.55
CA SER A 436 -8.12 -21.10 31.09
C SER A 436 -7.79 -19.68 30.64
N LYS A 437 -8.46 -18.66 31.20
CA LYS A 437 -8.15 -17.25 30.93
C LYS A 437 -6.74 -16.89 31.38
N ASN A 438 -6.37 -17.28 32.62
CA ASN A 438 -5.03 -16.98 33.13
C ASN A 438 -3.95 -17.66 32.28
N ARG A 439 -4.13 -18.96 31.94
CA ARG A 439 -3.22 -19.66 31.04
C ARG A 439 -3.10 -18.96 29.68
N PHE A 440 -4.22 -18.48 29.13
CA PHE A 440 -4.20 -17.72 27.88
C PHE A 440 -3.37 -16.46 28.02
N HIS A 441 -3.57 -15.65 29.07
CA HIS A 441 -2.82 -14.42 29.31
C HIS A 441 -1.33 -14.69 29.48
N ASP A 442 -0.97 -15.71 30.25
CA ASP A 442 0.44 -16.09 30.49
C ASP A 442 1.12 -16.54 29.20
N VAL A 443 0.48 -17.44 28.43
CA VAL A 443 1.05 -17.97 27.19
C VAL A 443 1.17 -16.87 26.12
N PHE A 444 0.15 -16.03 25.98
CA PHE A 444 0.18 -14.89 25.05
C PHE A 444 1.15 -13.81 25.49
N GLY A 445 1.30 -13.57 26.79
CA GLY A 445 2.32 -12.67 27.35
C GLY A 445 3.73 -13.13 27.00
N HIS A 446 4.06 -14.40 27.28
CA HIS A 446 5.36 -14.98 26.91
C HIS A 446 5.58 -15.01 25.40
N PHE A 447 4.52 -15.29 24.60
CA PHE A 447 4.58 -15.21 23.16
C PHE A 447 4.90 -13.80 22.71
N LEU A 448 4.24 -12.77 23.22
CA LEU A 448 4.51 -11.37 22.90
C LEU A 448 5.95 -10.96 23.28
N THR A 449 6.39 -11.36 24.48
CA THR A 449 7.76 -11.06 24.96
C THR A 449 8.83 -11.63 24.04
N CYS A 450 8.65 -12.86 23.56
CA CYS A 450 9.67 -13.49 22.70
C CYS A 450 9.75 -12.86 21.29
N LEU A 451 8.74 -12.09 20.87
CA LEU A 451 8.72 -11.43 19.55
C LEU A 451 9.50 -10.11 19.52
N ALA A 452 9.83 -9.54 20.67
CA ALA A 452 10.64 -8.34 20.80
C ALA A 452 12.08 -8.70 21.25
N GLY A 453 13.06 -7.89 20.86
CA GLY A 453 14.45 -8.11 21.26
C GLY A 453 15.37 -7.00 20.75
N GLU A 454 16.63 -7.03 21.20
CA GLU A 454 17.65 -6.04 20.84
C GLU A 454 17.85 -5.90 19.33
N GLU A 455 17.90 -7.02 18.62
CA GLU A 455 18.08 -7.03 17.16
C GLU A 455 16.82 -6.64 16.38
N HIS A 456 15.65 -6.64 17.03
CA HIS A 456 14.36 -6.41 16.41
C HIS A 456 13.35 -5.85 17.43
N PRO A 457 13.43 -4.56 17.78
CA PRO A 457 12.42 -3.91 18.60
C PRO A 457 11.03 -4.04 17.96
N LEU A 458 9.99 -4.20 18.80
CA LEU A 458 8.62 -4.39 18.35
C LEU A 458 7.76 -3.17 18.67
N VAL A 459 7.03 -2.69 17.67
CA VAL A 459 5.94 -1.73 17.86
C VAL A 459 4.62 -2.45 17.65
N LEU A 460 3.80 -2.49 18.71
CA LEU A 460 2.44 -3.00 18.68
C LEU A 460 1.46 -1.82 18.73
N PHE A 461 0.79 -1.57 17.63
CA PHE A 461 -0.20 -0.49 17.51
C PHE A 461 -1.62 -1.05 17.54
N ILE A 462 -2.45 -0.55 18.48
CA ILE A 462 -3.86 -0.90 18.62
C ILE A 462 -4.71 0.35 18.40
N ASP A 463 -5.49 0.35 17.32
CA ASP A 463 -6.33 1.49 16.94
C ASP A 463 -7.78 1.31 17.42
N ASP A 464 -8.48 2.41 17.59
CA ASP A 464 -9.88 2.51 17.99
C ASP A 464 -10.22 1.77 19.33
N LEU A 465 -9.38 1.95 20.35
CA LEU A 465 -9.54 1.35 21.69
C LEU A 465 -10.90 1.66 22.37
N GLN A 466 -11.63 2.67 21.95
CA GLN A 466 -12.99 2.95 22.44
C GLN A 466 -13.97 1.81 22.11
N TRP A 467 -13.62 0.91 21.19
CA TRP A 467 -14.45 -0.26 20.82
C TRP A 467 -13.86 -1.59 21.30
N CYS A 468 -12.83 -1.51 22.12
CA CYS A 468 -12.14 -2.68 22.66
C CYS A 468 -13.06 -3.51 23.58
N ASP A 469 -13.00 -4.82 23.48
CA ASP A 469 -13.71 -5.75 24.34
C ASP A 469 -13.07 -5.87 25.74
N ILE A 470 -13.83 -6.32 26.74
CA ILE A 470 -13.37 -6.42 28.14
C ILE A 470 -12.18 -7.37 28.27
N ALA A 471 -12.20 -8.50 27.56
CA ALA A 471 -11.12 -9.48 27.66
C ALA A 471 -9.80 -8.94 27.13
N SER A 472 -9.86 -8.14 26.05
CA SER A 472 -8.70 -7.42 25.51
C SER A 472 -8.17 -6.37 26.49
N PHE A 473 -9.05 -5.62 27.20
CA PHE A 473 -8.60 -4.73 28.27
C PHE A 473 -7.92 -5.46 29.42
N ASP A 474 -8.44 -6.61 29.83
CA ASP A 474 -7.81 -7.45 30.85
C ASP A 474 -6.43 -7.95 30.41
N PHE A 475 -6.27 -8.30 29.13
CA PHE A 475 -4.97 -8.68 28.58
C PHE A 475 -3.99 -7.51 28.52
N LEU A 476 -4.44 -6.32 28.11
CA LEU A 476 -3.62 -5.12 28.15
C LEU A 476 -3.19 -4.78 29.57
N ALA A 477 -4.07 -4.90 30.58
CA ALA A 477 -3.73 -4.71 31.98
C ALA A 477 -2.63 -5.72 32.42
N ASN A 478 -2.76 -6.99 32.02
CA ASN A 478 -1.74 -8.01 32.30
C ASN A 478 -0.35 -7.68 31.71
N ILE A 479 -0.32 -7.08 30.49
CA ILE A 479 0.94 -6.57 29.90
C ILE A 479 1.58 -5.50 30.80
N PHE A 480 0.77 -4.57 31.34
CA PHE A 480 1.29 -3.54 32.24
C PHE A 480 1.75 -4.11 33.58
N ASP A 481 1.02 -5.06 34.15
CA ASP A 481 1.42 -5.73 35.41
C ASP A 481 2.78 -6.45 35.28
N ASN A 482 3.09 -6.97 34.08
CA ASN A 482 4.32 -7.66 33.75
C ASN A 482 5.28 -6.84 32.88
N TYR A 483 5.15 -5.51 32.83
CA TYR A 483 5.86 -4.65 31.87
C TYR A 483 7.38 -4.82 31.86
N LYS A 484 8.00 -5.21 32.99
CA LYS A 484 9.45 -5.44 33.10
C LYS A 484 9.93 -6.63 32.27
N GLU A 485 9.03 -7.56 31.93
CA GLU A 485 9.34 -8.72 31.09
C GLU A 485 9.26 -8.38 29.60
N HIS A 486 8.48 -7.32 29.24
CA HIS A 486 8.26 -6.91 27.88
C HIS A 486 9.30 -5.89 27.37
N GLN A 487 10.57 -6.22 27.48
CA GLN A 487 11.66 -5.39 26.99
C GLN A 487 11.60 -5.22 25.46
N TYR A 488 12.13 -4.12 24.91
CA TYR A 488 12.17 -3.79 23.48
C TYR A 488 10.77 -3.68 22.84
N LEU A 489 9.73 -3.42 23.64
CA LEU A 489 8.35 -3.27 23.16
C LEU A 489 7.87 -1.82 23.36
N LEU A 490 7.36 -1.23 22.26
CA LEU A 490 6.56 -0.02 22.30
C LEU A 490 5.09 -0.39 22.03
N LEU A 491 4.24 -0.25 23.04
CA LEU A 491 2.79 -0.41 22.92
C LEU A 491 2.16 0.95 22.62
N ILE A 492 1.45 1.07 21.49
CA ILE A 492 0.75 2.29 21.13
C ILE A 492 -0.75 2.02 21.08
N GLY A 493 -1.52 2.78 21.83
CA GLY A 493 -2.97 2.76 21.80
C GLY A 493 -3.53 4.06 21.20
N ALA A 494 -4.49 3.98 20.27
CA ALA A 494 -5.20 5.15 19.78
C ALA A 494 -6.71 5.05 20.07
N TYR A 495 -7.32 6.19 20.43
CA TYR A 495 -8.73 6.23 20.73
C TYR A 495 -9.35 7.60 20.45
N ARG A 496 -10.69 7.65 20.39
CA ARG A 496 -11.47 8.88 20.24
C ARG A 496 -11.93 9.36 21.61
N HIS A 497 -11.39 10.48 22.08
CA HIS A 497 -11.71 10.98 23.42
C HIS A 497 -13.17 11.38 23.59
N ASN A 498 -13.88 11.74 22.53
CA ASN A 498 -15.31 12.05 22.57
C ASN A 498 -16.23 10.82 22.69
N GLU A 499 -15.70 9.61 22.52
CA GLU A 499 -16.41 8.34 22.66
C GLU A 499 -16.03 7.59 23.96
N VAL A 500 -15.15 8.16 24.80
CA VAL A 500 -14.65 7.57 26.04
C VAL A 500 -15.03 8.48 27.21
N ASP A 501 -16.02 8.05 27.99
CA ASP A 501 -16.46 8.74 29.21
C ASP A 501 -15.76 8.23 30.49
N SER A 502 -16.14 8.77 31.64
CA SER A 502 -15.56 8.38 32.93
C SER A 502 -15.86 6.92 33.34
N SER A 503 -16.92 6.31 32.79
CA SER A 503 -17.32 4.93 33.09
C SER A 503 -16.68 3.91 32.15
N HIS A 504 -16.03 4.37 31.08
CA HIS A 504 -15.46 3.52 30.06
C HIS A 504 -14.29 2.67 30.58
N PRO A 505 -14.16 1.37 30.22
CA PRO A 505 -13.07 0.51 30.68
C PRO A 505 -11.65 1.05 30.40
N LEU A 506 -11.47 1.75 29.27
CA LEU A 506 -10.21 2.42 28.94
C LEU A 506 -9.83 3.48 30.00
N THR A 507 -10.79 4.24 30.49
CA THR A 507 -10.54 5.25 31.53
C THR A 507 -10.00 4.61 32.80
N LYS A 508 -10.57 3.46 33.21
CA LYS A 508 -10.07 2.69 34.35
C LYS A 508 -8.67 2.15 34.12
N LEU A 509 -8.40 1.60 32.93
CA LEU A 509 -7.06 1.13 32.58
C LEU A 509 -6.03 2.25 32.67
N LEU A 510 -6.30 3.42 32.07
CA LEU A 510 -5.39 4.57 32.11
C LEU A 510 -5.18 5.12 33.53
N GLN A 511 -6.23 5.11 34.38
CA GLN A 511 -6.12 5.45 35.78
C GLN A 511 -5.20 4.50 36.54
N ASN A 512 -5.40 3.18 36.39
CA ASN A 512 -4.56 2.17 37.01
C ASN A 512 -3.09 2.31 36.57
N ILE A 513 -2.84 2.51 35.26
CA ILE A 513 -1.50 2.73 34.74
C ILE A 513 -0.80 3.92 35.42
N LYS A 514 -1.54 5.01 35.65
CA LYS A 514 -1.04 6.21 36.34
C LYS A 514 -0.83 5.97 37.83
N GLU A 515 -1.75 5.29 38.48
CA GLU A 515 -1.71 4.99 39.91
C GLU A 515 -0.50 4.12 40.28
N TYR A 516 -0.22 3.10 39.47
CA TYR A 516 0.95 2.22 39.65
C TYR A 516 2.23 2.74 39.01
N ALA A 517 2.22 3.98 38.46
CA ALA A 517 3.35 4.61 37.80
C ALA A 517 4.01 3.76 36.71
N TYR A 518 3.22 2.99 35.95
CA TYR A 518 3.71 2.28 34.78
C TYR A 518 4.17 3.24 33.67
N PRO A 519 5.12 2.82 32.81
CA PRO A 519 5.57 3.65 31.70
C PRO A 519 4.43 4.07 30.79
N LEU A 520 4.03 5.33 30.82
CA LEU A 520 2.95 5.89 30.04
C LEU A 520 3.29 7.28 29.52
N LYS A 521 3.11 7.48 28.22
CA LYS A 521 3.05 8.79 27.60
C LYS A 521 1.69 9.00 26.94
N GLU A 522 1.09 10.16 27.13
CA GLU A 522 -0.17 10.51 26.47
C GLU A 522 0.06 11.68 25.51
N ILE A 523 -0.55 11.58 24.33
CA ILE A 523 -0.65 12.65 23.34
C ILE A 523 -2.13 12.90 23.05
N ARG A 524 -2.53 14.15 23.16
CA ARG A 524 -3.83 14.60 22.70
C ARG A 524 -3.65 15.42 21.44
N LEU A 525 -4.19 14.91 20.33
CA LEU A 525 -4.18 15.62 19.06
C LEU A 525 -5.34 16.61 19.00
N GLU A 526 -5.00 17.87 19.00
CA GLU A 526 -5.97 18.96 18.81
C GLU A 526 -6.13 19.26 17.29
N PRO A 527 -7.19 19.96 16.88
CA PRO A 527 -7.32 20.46 15.51
C PRO A 527 -6.08 21.25 15.04
N LEU A 528 -5.83 21.24 13.74
CA LEU A 528 -4.75 22.04 13.16
C LEU A 528 -5.00 23.52 13.38
N LYS A 529 -3.96 24.25 13.74
CA LYS A 529 -4.04 25.72 13.79
C LYS A 529 -4.25 26.28 12.37
N PRO A 530 -4.85 27.46 12.23
CA PRO A 530 -5.09 28.09 10.92
C PRO A 530 -3.82 28.13 10.04
N GLU A 531 -2.67 28.44 10.60
CA GLU A 531 -1.38 28.48 9.90
C GLU A 531 -1.04 27.12 9.27
N HIS A 532 -1.22 26.02 10.02
CA HIS A 532 -0.98 24.66 9.51
C HIS A 532 -2.04 24.22 8.50
N CYS A 533 -3.28 24.71 8.60
CA CYS A 533 -4.28 24.50 7.54
C CYS A 533 -3.87 25.20 6.26
N HIS A 534 -3.32 26.43 6.35
CA HIS A 534 -2.79 27.17 5.21
C HIS A 534 -1.64 26.41 4.53
N ASP A 535 -0.69 25.91 5.32
CA ASP A 535 0.41 25.07 4.81
C ASP A 535 -0.11 23.81 4.14
N MET A 536 -1.14 23.19 4.73
CA MET A 536 -1.77 21.99 4.20
C MET A 536 -2.43 22.25 2.83
N VAL A 537 -3.24 23.31 2.70
CA VAL A 537 -3.89 23.68 1.44
C VAL A 537 -2.87 24.05 0.37
N SER A 538 -1.85 24.86 0.73
CA SER A 538 -0.74 25.20 -0.13
C SER A 538 -0.01 23.96 -0.66
N TYR A 539 0.25 23.01 0.21
CA TYR A 539 0.89 21.75 -0.15
C TYR A 539 0.01 20.88 -1.07
N ILE A 540 -1.29 20.70 -0.73
CA ILE A 540 -2.23 19.90 -1.56
C ILE A 540 -2.32 20.45 -2.98
N LEU A 541 -2.44 21.77 -3.11
CA LEU A 541 -2.60 22.43 -4.41
C LEU A 541 -1.25 22.68 -5.12
N GLY A 542 -0.11 22.43 -4.44
CA GLY A 542 1.22 22.73 -4.96
C GLY A 542 1.35 24.21 -5.36
N THR A 543 0.68 25.10 -4.63
CA THR A 543 0.56 26.51 -4.94
C THR A 543 1.12 27.35 -3.78
N PRO A 544 1.89 28.41 -4.03
CA PRO A 544 2.44 29.26 -2.97
C PRO A 544 1.35 29.79 -2.03
N LEU A 545 1.71 29.88 -0.72
CA LEU A 545 0.77 30.28 0.34
C LEU A 545 0.08 31.62 0.03
N SER A 546 0.82 32.59 -0.49
CA SER A 546 0.28 33.92 -0.86
C SER A 546 -0.87 33.88 -1.89
N GLN A 547 -0.96 32.83 -2.68
CA GLN A 547 -2.03 32.68 -3.69
C GLN A 547 -3.25 31.92 -3.12
N VAL A 548 -3.05 31.05 -2.12
CA VAL A 548 -4.13 30.22 -1.56
C VAL A 548 -4.68 30.77 -0.23
N GLU A 549 -4.14 31.86 0.30
CA GLU A 549 -4.42 32.39 1.64
C GLU A 549 -5.91 32.53 1.91
N VAL A 550 -6.67 33.12 0.98
CA VAL A 550 -8.12 33.33 1.14
C VAL A 550 -8.89 32.00 1.14
N LEU A 551 -8.56 31.08 0.25
CA LEU A 551 -9.17 29.75 0.20
C LEU A 551 -8.80 28.94 1.45
N ALA A 552 -7.54 29.00 1.86
CA ALA A 552 -7.04 28.27 3.02
C ALA A 552 -7.65 28.77 4.33
N GLY A 553 -7.83 30.09 4.47
CA GLY A 553 -8.55 30.70 5.60
C GLY A 553 -10.00 30.21 5.66
N PHE A 554 -10.70 30.23 4.52
CA PHE A 554 -12.07 29.70 4.43
C PHE A 554 -12.13 28.21 4.77
N MET A 555 -11.17 27.39 4.28
CA MET A 555 -11.09 25.98 4.65
C MET A 555 -10.83 25.76 6.13
N ALA A 556 -9.94 26.54 6.75
CA ALA A 556 -9.66 26.44 8.18
C ALA A 556 -10.90 26.71 9.04
N GLU A 557 -11.68 27.73 8.70
CA GLU A 557 -12.94 28.04 9.38
C GLU A 557 -14.00 26.95 9.18
N LEU A 558 -14.23 26.53 7.94
CA LEU A 558 -15.27 25.56 7.59
C LEU A 558 -15.00 24.17 8.20
N THR A 559 -13.72 23.77 8.26
CA THR A 559 -13.33 22.42 8.70
C THR A 559 -12.90 22.35 10.15
N GLU A 560 -12.91 23.49 10.85
CA GLU A 560 -12.44 23.63 12.24
C GLU A 560 -11.04 23.02 12.43
N GLY A 561 -10.20 23.07 11.41
CA GLY A 561 -8.84 22.51 11.43
C GLY A 561 -8.76 20.98 11.41
N ASN A 562 -9.79 20.26 10.99
CA ASN A 562 -9.75 18.81 10.83
C ASN A 562 -9.06 18.44 9.50
N PRO A 563 -7.89 17.78 9.51
CA PRO A 563 -7.12 17.50 8.30
C PRO A 563 -7.87 16.65 7.26
N LEU A 564 -8.63 15.66 7.71
CA LEU A 564 -9.43 14.83 6.81
C LEU A 564 -10.49 15.69 6.11
N PHE A 565 -11.16 16.57 6.88
CA PHE A 565 -12.21 17.40 6.31
C PHE A 565 -11.66 18.43 5.33
N VAL A 566 -10.48 19.03 5.60
CA VAL A 566 -9.77 19.91 4.65
C VAL A 566 -9.52 19.16 3.33
N SER A 567 -8.93 17.96 3.37
CA SER A 567 -8.63 17.18 2.17
C SER A 567 -9.88 16.81 1.38
N GLU A 568 -10.90 16.31 2.07
CA GLU A 568 -12.15 15.88 1.44
C GLU A 568 -12.94 17.07 0.86
N MET A 569 -12.86 18.23 1.50
CA MET A 569 -13.52 19.45 1.02
C MET A 569 -12.84 19.99 -0.24
N LEU A 570 -11.50 19.99 -0.30
CA LEU A 570 -10.79 20.36 -1.55
C LEU A 570 -11.14 19.40 -2.68
N SER A 571 -11.25 18.09 -2.38
CA SER A 571 -11.70 17.09 -3.36
C SER A 571 -13.15 17.34 -3.80
N TYR A 572 -14.02 17.78 -2.90
CA TYR A 572 -15.39 18.14 -3.22
C TYR A 572 -15.44 19.37 -4.15
N LEU A 573 -14.70 20.44 -3.83
CA LEU A 573 -14.62 21.63 -4.69
C LEU A 573 -14.15 21.30 -6.10
N TYR A 574 -13.15 20.41 -6.22
CA TYR A 574 -12.66 19.95 -7.53
C TYR A 574 -13.74 19.17 -8.30
N ASN A 575 -14.43 18.24 -7.66
CA ASN A 575 -15.46 17.43 -8.30
C ASN A 575 -16.71 18.24 -8.70
N GLU A 576 -17.01 19.33 -7.99
CA GLU A 576 -18.11 20.24 -8.31
C GLU A 576 -17.70 21.35 -9.30
N ASN A 577 -16.48 21.28 -9.85
CA ASN A 577 -15.92 22.32 -10.74
C ASN A 577 -15.89 23.72 -10.13
N LEU A 578 -15.77 23.82 -8.81
CA LEU A 578 -15.55 25.06 -8.07
C LEU A 578 -14.04 25.35 -7.90
N LEU A 579 -13.22 24.32 -8.04
CA LEU A 579 -11.77 24.39 -8.10
C LEU A 579 -11.33 23.70 -9.39
N ILE A 580 -10.71 24.44 -10.30
CA ILE A 580 -10.38 23.97 -11.65
C ILE A 580 -8.87 24.07 -11.86
N LEU A 581 -8.27 23.06 -12.45
CA LEU A 581 -6.89 23.13 -12.94
C LEU A 581 -6.91 23.61 -14.39
N ALA A 582 -6.41 24.82 -14.62
CA ALA A 582 -6.36 25.41 -15.96
C ALA A 582 -5.28 24.76 -16.84
N ASP A 583 -5.33 24.98 -18.16
CA ASP A 583 -4.37 24.41 -19.13
C ASP A 583 -2.90 24.82 -18.85
N ASN A 584 -2.68 25.95 -18.19
CA ASN A 584 -1.37 26.41 -17.73
C ASN A 584 -0.91 25.74 -16.42
N MET A 585 -1.61 24.69 -15.97
CA MET A 585 -1.36 23.96 -14.74
C MET A 585 -1.47 24.80 -13.46
N GLN A 586 -2.22 25.88 -13.48
CA GLN A 586 -2.55 26.69 -12.32
C GLN A 586 -3.96 26.40 -11.83
N TRP A 587 -4.11 26.28 -10.51
CA TRP A 587 -5.42 26.18 -9.89
C TRP A 587 -6.15 27.51 -9.94
N GLN A 588 -7.41 27.47 -10.35
CA GLN A 588 -8.33 28.60 -10.42
C GLN A 588 -9.59 28.31 -9.64
N TRP A 589 -10.07 29.27 -8.91
CA TRP A 589 -11.31 29.20 -8.13
C TRP A 589 -11.93 30.60 -8.02
N ASP A 590 -13.23 30.62 -7.82
CA ASP A 590 -14.00 31.83 -7.56
C ASP A 590 -14.58 31.73 -6.12
N MET A 591 -14.10 32.59 -5.23
CA MET A 591 -14.50 32.56 -3.83
C MET A 591 -15.98 32.92 -3.61
N ASP A 592 -16.56 33.75 -4.46
CA ASP A 592 -17.97 34.15 -4.35
C ASP A 592 -18.86 32.95 -4.72
N ARG A 593 -18.55 32.26 -5.81
CA ARG A 593 -19.23 31.01 -6.18
C ARG A 593 -19.08 29.91 -5.12
N ILE A 594 -17.90 29.79 -4.51
CA ILE A 594 -17.66 28.81 -3.44
C ILE A 594 -18.55 29.15 -2.24
N ARG A 595 -18.63 30.41 -1.80
CA ARG A 595 -19.43 30.84 -0.66
C ARG A 595 -20.93 30.72 -0.90
N GLU A 596 -21.40 30.94 -2.12
CA GLU A 596 -22.80 30.81 -2.50
C GLU A 596 -23.24 29.36 -2.70
N SER A 597 -22.30 28.41 -2.85
CA SER A 597 -22.63 27.01 -3.02
C SER A 597 -23.09 26.37 -1.72
N ASP A 598 -23.94 25.33 -1.82
CA ASP A 598 -24.46 24.57 -0.67
C ASP A 598 -23.36 23.62 -0.13
N MET A 599 -22.50 24.16 0.74
CA MET A 599 -21.34 23.47 1.25
C MET A 599 -21.70 22.49 2.37
N PRO A 600 -21.18 21.25 2.34
CA PRO A 600 -21.38 20.31 3.44
C PRO A 600 -20.77 20.81 4.76
N ALA A 601 -21.56 20.91 5.80
CA ALA A 601 -21.12 21.44 7.10
C ALA A 601 -20.27 20.45 7.93
N THR A 602 -20.27 19.16 7.58
CA THR A 602 -19.51 18.11 8.30
C THR A 602 -18.95 17.07 7.35
N VAL A 603 -17.94 16.33 7.81
CA VAL A 603 -17.38 15.20 7.05
C VAL A 603 -18.45 14.16 6.70
N VAL A 604 -19.36 13.88 7.62
CA VAL A 604 -20.46 12.92 7.40
C VAL A 604 -21.44 13.43 6.36
N SER A 605 -21.83 14.72 6.41
CA SER A 605 -22.73 15.31 5.40
C SER A 605 -22.08 15.34 4.02
N LEU A 606 -20.78 15.56 3.94
CA LEU A 606 -20.02 15.50 2.68
C LEU A 606 -20.06 14.08 2.08
N PHE A 607 -19.78 13.05 2.87
CA PHE A 607 -19.90 11.67 2.39
C PHE A 607 -21.34 11.29 2.05
N SER A 608 -22.33 11.77 2.82
CA SER A 608 -23.75 11.57 2.49
C SER A 608 -24.11 12.17 1.12
N THR A 609 -23.56 13.34 0.78
CA THR A 609 -23.75 13.96 -0.53
C THR A 609 -23.12 13.13 -1.65
N LYS A 610 -21.90 12.61 -1.45
CA LYS A 610 -21.25 11.68 -2.39
C LYS A 610 -22.05 10.40 -2.59
N ILE A 611 -22.55 9.81 -1.48
CA ILE A 611 -23.33 8.57 -1.49
C ILE A 611 -24.66 8.77 -2.26
N LYS A 612 -25.36 9.87 -2.07
CA LYS A 612 -26.61 10.19 -2.78
C LYS A 612 -26.44 10.32 -4.30
N LYS A 613 -25.24 10.60 -4.80
CA LYS A 613 -24.91 10.67 -6.23
C LYS A 613 -24.60 9.31 -6.84
N LEU A 614 -24.50 8.24 -6.04
CA LEU A 614 -24.25 6.90 -6.52
C LEU A 614 -25.49 6.29 -7.19
N PRO A 615 -25.31 5.40 -8.18
CA PRO A 615 -26.41 4.59 -8.71
C PRO A 615 -27.09 3.78 -7.61
N ASN A 616 -28.40 3.60 -7.68
CA ASN A 616 -29.16 2.84 -6.70
C ASN A 616 -28.62 1.43 -6.47
N ASP A 617 -28.21 0.75 -7.53
CA ASP A 617 -27.59 -0.58 -7.48
C ASP A 617 -26.27 -0.60 -6.69
N THR A 618 -25.48 0.48 -6.74
CA THR A 618 -24.25 0.64 -5.95
C THR A 618 -24.60 0.86 -4.49
N PHE A 619 -25.56 1.74 -4.21
CA PHE A 619 -25.98 2.03 -2.85
C PHE A 619 -26.56 0.79 -2.17
N ASP A 620 -27.41 0.02 -2.86
CA ASP A 620 -27.95 -1.26 -2.38
C ASP A 620 -26.88 -2.27 -1.93
N LEU A 621 -25.72 -2.29 -2.59
CA LEU A 621 -24.61 -3.13 -2.16
C LEU A 621 -23.84 -2.51 -1.00
N LEU A 622 -23.61 -1.19 -1.03
CA LEU A 622 -22.94 -0.48 0.07
C LEU A 622 -23.65 -0.63 1.41
N GLU A 623 -25.00 -0.70 1.41
CA GLU A 623 -25.78 -0.96 2.61
C GLU A 623 -25.37 -2.28 3.29
N TYR A 624 -25.22 -3.35 2.50
CA TYR A 624 -24.76 -4.65 3.02
C TYR A 624 -23.31 -4.58 3.47
N CYS A 625 -22.46 -3.97 2.66
CA CYS A 625 -21.05 -3.78 3.01
C CYS A 625 -20.90 -3.03 4.35
N ALA A 626 -21.67 -1.96 4.54
CA ALA A 626 -21.61 -1.17 5.78
C ALA A 626 -22.09 -1.94 7.01
N CYS A 627 -23.06 -2.84 6.84
CA CYS A 627 -23.57 -3.69 7.92
C CYS A 627 -22.62 -4.85 8.28
N THR A 628 -21.74 -5.28 7.37
CA THR A 628 -20.73 -6.33 7.68
C THR A 628 -19.51 -5.80 8.41
N GLY A 629 -19.20 -4.52 8.28
CA GLY A 629 -18.06 -3.88 8.96
C GLY A 629 -17.31 -2.90 8.06
N ASN A 630 -16.23 -2.33 8.60
CA ASN A 630 -15.37 -1.43 7.80
C ASN A 630 -14.61 -2.19 6.70
N ARG A 631 -14.30 -3.47 6.94
CA ARG A 631 -13.66 -4.38 5.97
C ARG A 631 -14.59 -5.56 5.70
N PHE A 632 -14.72 -5.94 4.46
CA PHE A 632 -15.61 -7.02 4.05
C PHE A 632 -15.05 -7.76 2.84
N MET A 633 -15.45 -9.04 2.70
CA MET A 633 -15.11 -9.86 1.56
C MET A 633 -16.15 -9.65 0.46
N PRO A 634 -15.73 -9.29 -0.77
CA PRO A 634 -16.67 -9.17 -1.90
C PRO A 634 -17.44 -10.45 -2.18
N ASP A 635 -16.85 -11.61 -1.89
CA ASP A 635 -17.50 -12.93 -2.02
C ASP A 635 -18.69 -13.08 -1.07
N GLU A 636 -18.58 -12.61 0.17
CA GLU A 636 -19.67 -12.66 1.16
C GLU A 636 -20.86 -11.82 0.68
N VAL A 637 -20.57 -10.62 0.14
CA VAL A 637 -21.58 -9.73 -0.43
C VAL A 637 -22.24 -10.37 -1.65
N ALA A 638 -21.44 -11.00 -2.53
CA ALA A 638 -21.91 -11.70 -3.72
C ALA A 638 -22.85 -12.86 -3.37
N LEU A 639 -22.48 -13.68 -2.38
CA LEU A 639 -23.27 -14.80 -1.86
C LEU A 639 -24.58 -14.32 -1.25
N THR A 640 -24.53 -13.30 -0.41
CA THR A 640 -25.71 -12.74 0.27
C THR A 640 -26.72 -12.17 -0.75
N LYS A 641 -26.24 -11.48 -1.77
CA LYS A 641 -27.08 -10.89 -2.82
C LYS A 641 -27.41 -11.85 -3.96
N LYS A 642 -26.89 -13.09 -3.93
CA LYS A 642 -27.09 -14.11 -4.99
C LYS A 642 -26.70 -13.60 -6.38
N ILE A 643 -25.63 -12.81 -6.46
CA ILE A 643 -25.06 -12.31 -7.71
C ILE A 643 -23.64 -12.86 -7.89
N THR A 644 -23.12 -12.79 -9.11
CA THR A 644 -21.74 -13.17 -9.35
C THR A 644 -20.79 -12.13 -8.78
N LEU A 645 -19.60 -12.55 -8.36
CA LEU A 645 -18.57 -11.65 -7.84
C LEU A 645 -18.23 -10.56 -8.87
N LEU A 646 -18.20 -10.88 -10.15
CA LEU A 646 -17.99 -9.92 -11.23
C LEU A 646 -19.05 -8.81 -11.20
N LYS A 647 -20.33 -9.15 -11.08
CA LYS A 647 -21.42 -8.18 -10.95
C LYS A 647 -21.32 -7.35 -9.65
N THR A 648 -20.82 -7.95 -8.57
CA THR A 648 -20.59 -7.23 -7.31
C THR A 648 -19.58 -6.10 -7.51
N PHE A 649 -18.46 -6.38 -8.14
CA PHE A 649 -17.46 -5.35 -8.44
C PHE A 649 -17.92 -4.33 -9.48
N GLU A 650 -18.62 -4.76 -10.54
CA GLU A 650 -19.22 -3.83 -11.52
C GLU A 650 -20.12 -2.82 -10.82
N LYS A 651 -20.97 -3.28 -9.89
CA LYS A 651 -21.86 -2.42 -9.13
C LYS A 651 -21.13 -1.57 -8.09
N LEU A 652 -20.04 -2.04 -7.47
CA LEU A 652 -19.23 -1.27 -6.51
C LEU A 652 -18.23 -0.33 -7.18
N LYS A 653 -18.01 -0.45 -8.50
CA LYS A 653 -17.07 0.40 -9.25
C LYS A 653 -17.31 1.90 -9.06
N PRO A 654 -18.55 2.44 -9.07
CA PRO A 654 -18.78 3.86 -8.80
C PRO A 654 -18.30 4.28 -7.42
N ALA A 655 -18.46 3.44 -6.40
CA ALA A 655 -17.99 3.73 -5.04
C ALA A 655 -16.45 3.70 -4.94
N LEU A 656 -15.80 2.77 -5.65
CA LEU A 656 -14.34 2.72 -5.76
C LEU A 656 -13.78 3.94 -6.50
N SER A 657 -14.39 4.34 -7.62
CA SER A 657 -13.95 5.49 -8.43
C SER A 657 -14.13 6.83 -7.70
N GLN A 658 -15.15 6.95 -6.84
CA GLN A 658 -15.36 8.13 -6.00
C GLN A 658 -14.54 8.12 -4.71
N GLY A 659 -13.69 7.12 -4.50
CA GLY A 659 -12.84 7.00 -3.32
C GLY A 659 -13.61 6.76 -2.02
N LEU A 660 -14.77 6.11 -2.07
CA LEU A 660 -15.53 5.70 -0.89
C LEU A 660 -15.09 4.33 -0.37
N LEU A 661 -14.61 3.49 -1.28
CA LEU A 661 -14.04 2.18 -1.00
C LEU A 661 -12.60 2.10 -1.48
N LEU A 662 -11.81 1.29 -0.80
CA LEU A 662 -10.46 0.88 -1.18
C LEU A 662 -10.40 -0.62 -1.31
N GLU A 663 -9.64 -1.08 -2.28
CA GLU A 663 -9.28 -2.48 -2.43
C GLU A 663 -7.99 -2.77 -1.65
N SER A 664 -8.02 -3.77 -0.76
CA SER A 664 -6.89 -4.18 0.05
C SER A 664 -6.80 -5.70 0.08
N LYS A 665 -5.84 -6.25 -0.63
CA LYS A 665 -5.66 -7.71 -0.82
C LYS A 665 -6.97 -8.35 -1.36
N ASP A 666 -7.55 -9.24 -0.58
CA ASP A 666 -8.78 -9.97 -0.93
C ASP A 666 -10.05 -9.31 -0.38
N GLN A 667 -9.92 -8.13 0.22
CA GLN A 667 -11.00 -7.43 0.90
C GLN A 667 -11.23 -6.05 0.30
N LEU A 668 -12.46 -5.57 0.37
CA LEU A 668 -12.78 -4.17 0.22
C LEU A 668 -12.92 -3.54 1.61
N GLN A 669 -12.52 -2.28 1.72
CA GLN A 669 -12.69 -1.52 2.94
C GLN A 669 -13.19 -0.11 2.64
N PHE A 670 -13.98 0.44 3.55
CA PHE A 670 -14.30 1.86 3.49
C PHE A 670 -13.03 2.69 3.70
N VAL A 671 -12.85 3.74 2.89
CA VAL A 671 -11.68 4.63 2.97
C VAL A 671 -11.52 5.21 4.37
N HIS A 672 -12.64 5.48 5.00
CA HIS A 672 -12.71 6.01 6.36
C HIS A 672 -13.99 5.53 7.06
N ASP A 673 -13.94 5.35 8.38
CA ASP A 673 -15.11 4.94 9.18
C ASP A 673 -16.31 5.90 9.01
N ARG A 674 -16.04 7.18 8.71
CA ARG A 674 -17.09 8.18 8.44
C ARG A 674 -17.87 7.90 7.15
N VAL A 675 -17.28 7.22 6.19
CA VAL A 675 -17.99 6.76 4.99
C VAL A 675 -18.98 5.66 5.37
N GLN A 676 -18.52 4.68 6.14
CA GLN A 676 -19.40 3.62 6.67
C GLN A 676 -20.53 4.21 7.50
N GLU A 677 -20.23 5.15 8.40
CA GLU A 677 -21.20 5.86 9.23
C GLU A 677 -22.25 6.61 8.38
N ALA A 678 -21.81 7.31 7.32
CA ALA A 678 -22.70 8.00 6.39
C ALA A 678 -23.61 7.03 5.63
N VAL A 679 -23.10 5.88 5.18
CA VAL A 679 -23.92 4.82 4.55
C VAL A 679 -24.94 4.29 5.55
N LEU A 680 -24.52 3.93 6.76
CA LEU A 680 -25.41 3.40 7.81
C LEU A 680 -26.48 4.40 8.24
N GLY A 681 -26.15 5.69 8.26
CA GLY A 681 -27.10 6.77 8.54
C GLY A 681 -28.13 6.99 7.44
N ALA A 682 -27.80 6.58 6.21
CA ALA A 682 -28.71 6.67 5.07
C ALA A 682 -29.67 5.46 4.95
N ILE A 683 -29.45 4.39 5.72
CA ILE A 683 -30.28 3.18 5.72
C ILE A 683 -31.46 3.37 6.68
N GLU A 684 -32.68 3.12 6.21
CA GLU A 684 -33.86 3.07 7.05
C GLU A 684 -33.72 2.01 8.16
N ARG A 685 -34.19 2.33 9.39
CA ARG A 685 -34.01 1.48 10.56
C ARG A 685 -34.56 0.05 10.38
N GLU A 686 -35.73 -0.10 9.76
CA GLU A 686 -36.31 -1.42 9.47
C GLU A 686 -35.50 -2.22 8.46
N ARG A 687 -34.97 -1.54 7.42
CA ARG A 687 -34.13 -2.16 6.40
C ARG A 687 -32.78 -2.61 6.99
N ARG A 688 -32.21 -1.81 7.86
CA ARG A 688 -30.98 -2.16 8.59
C ARG A 688 -31.15 -3.43 9.44
N GLN A 689 -32.28 -3.56 10.16
CA GLN A 689 -32.61 -4.76 10.94
C GLN A 689 -32.78 -6.02 10.08
N ARG A 690 -33.22 -5.89 8.83
CA ARG A 690 -33.36 -7.03 7.90
C ARG A 690 -32.04 -7.46 7.28
N ILE A 691 -31.08 -6.55 7.20
CA ILE A 691 -29.75 -6.85 6.65
C ILE A 691 -28.89 -7.58 7.69
N HIS A 692 -28.99 -7.20 8.97
CA HIS A 692 -28.39 -7.91 10.11
C HIS A 692 -29.07 -9.24 10.38
#